data_6418a963988716e5e29b8cc1922228d7
#
_entry.id   6418a963988716e5e29b8cc1922228d7
#
_cell.length_a   1.000
_cell.length_b   1.000
_cell.length_c   1.000
_cell.angle_alpha   90.00
_cell.angle_beta   90.00
_cell.angle_gamma   90.00
#
_symmetry.space_group_name_H-M   'P 1'
#
loop_
_entity.id
_entity.type
_entity.pdbx_description
1 polymer ?
#
loop_
_entity_poly.entity_id
_entity_poly.type
_entity_poly.pdbx_seq_one_letter_code
_entity_poly.pdbx_strand_id
1 'polypeptide(L)'
;MTAEQYIAENKRRLADINAPYDPITGLGCTACPRSKVNIADYYDGRDIYLPDTMLRDPFIKAIIKAEAFTSFLNNNIETRSYGDITHLAYTFNSIRFYYDFEYWAATCWNIEIKLSEKSLQDGTAGTFAPLILNRGQRKVLAEVYDDMYHNRPIRHVVCKCRQWGCSTFYSAVCGWFQNVLFVKYNSVVVAHVENAARLIRGMFVNAVARYPYIFMGATAPLELTPYQGSQKTRYLQQRDYRISIGSSVKPDGIRSENINIAHFSEVAYYESTPQRTPEALTNSISNSVPLLPNTLIVYESTPNGTGNFFHREYVRAKKGQSNFKAIFIAWFDIDIYTIEIPDYKKFIASLSQKEKYIFSLGATLEAIAWYREKSKEQQDEWRFISDFPSDDVEAFQSSGRLVFDIKDVERLRQGCRPPATTGEIVGDAIDGREALDGLHFVPSVDGKLKVWTLPSEEPVSNRYAVIVDIGVGLSEGADNSIICVIDRYYMLEGGVPEVVAEWSGHLPKDIVVWKAVQIAKFYRNAFLVVEKNSIVPRATDYSQFILETIVPIYSNIYTHTPIDQVRRGIRPKYGYHTNHTSKLAFITFFQKVLREDMYYEPCLEAVNEMGTYEHTVKGTYEAIEGNRDDRVITRCIGMDIVYNKMPAVTLIDNYTNNNNKNTDYRNEATFF
;
A
#
# COMPACT_ATOMS: atom_id res chain seq x y z
N MET A 1 -6.29 -6.92 -30.81
CA MET A 1 -5.26 -6.52 -31.81
C MET A 1 -4.94 -7.71 -32.70
N THR A 2 -4.68 -7.50 -34.00
CA THR A 2 -4.14 -8.53 -34.90
C THR A 2 -2.64 -8.73 -34.64
N ALA A 3 -2.04 -9.81 -35.18
CA ALA A 3 -0.60 -10.05 -35.04
C ALA A 3 0.23 -8.92 -35.64
N GLU A 4 -0.22 -8.36 -36.79
CA GLU A 4 0.45 -7.24 -37.44
C GLU A 4 0.38 -5.95 -36.57
N GLN A 5 -0.74 -5.70 -35.90
CA GLN A 5 -0.88 -4.57 -34.98
C GLN A 5 0.04 -4.72 -33.77
N TYR A 6 0.17 -5.94 -33.19
CA TYR A 6 1.13 -6.20 -32.11
C TYR A 6 2.58 -5.93 -32.55
N ILE A 7 2.96 -6.43 -33.74
CA ILE A 7 4.32 -6.23 -34.27
C ILE A 7 4.60 -4.74 -34.53
N ALA A 8 3.65 -4.02 -35.12
CA ALA A 8 3.83 -2.59 -35.42
C ALA A 8 4.00 -1.77 -34.13
N GLU A 9 3.14 -1.99 -33.14
CA GLU A 9 3.24 -1.30 -31.84
C GLU A 9 4.52 -1.68 -31.10
N ASN A 10 4.92 -2.96 -31.12
CA ASN A 10 6.16 -3.41 -30.50
C ASN A 10 7.38 -2.72 -31.12
N LYS A 11 7.45 -2.63 -32.46
CA LYS A 11 8.52 -1.91 -33.17
C LYS A 11 8.59 -0.43 -32.77
N ARG A 12 7.43 0.23 -32.63
CA ARG A 12 7.36 1.61 -32.16
C ARG A 12 7.97 1.73 -30.76
N ARG A 13 7.55 0.86 -29.84
CA ARG A 13 8.08 0.86 -28.43
C ARG A 13 9.57 0.57 -28.39
N LEU A 14 10.05 -0.40 -29.16
CA LEU A 14 11.48 -0.69 -29.25
C LEU A 14 12.27 0.49 -29.83
N ALA A 15 11.73 1.22 -30.80
CA ALA A 15 12.37 2.41 -31.32
C ALA A 15 12.49 3.51 -30.24
N ASP A 16 11.44 3.71 -29.43
CA ASP A 16 11.45 4.65 -28.32
C ASP A 16 12.46 4.22 -27.21
N ILE A 17 12.52 2.91 -26.90
CA ILE A 17 13.44 2.35 -25.89
C ILE A 17 14.89 2.46 -26.34
N ASN A 18 15.17 2.16 -27.62
CA ASN A 18 16.49 2.17 -28.21
C ASN A 18 16.88 3.57 -28.76
N ALA A 19 16.05 4.58 -28.53
CA ALA A 19 16.42 5.95 -28.89
C ALA A 19 17.75 6.35 -28.24
N PRO A 20 18.63 7.05 -28.96
CA PRO A 20 19.93 7.46 -28.42
C PRO A 20 19.76 8.21 -27.10
N TYR A 21 20.51 7.80 -26.08
CA TYR A 21 20.59 8.47 -24.79
C TYR A 21 22.04 8.69 -24.41
N ASP A 22 22.44 9.94 -24.38
CA ASP A 22 23.78 10.36 -24.01
C ASP A 22 23.71 11.56 -23.04
N PRO A 23 23.89 11.31 -21.72
CA PRO A 23 23.84 12.39 -20.72
C PRO A 23 25.00 13.39 -20.87
N ILE A 24 26.08 13.05 -21.57
CA ILE A 24 27.21 13.96 -21.79
C ILE A 24 26.82 15.08 -22.75
N THR A 25 26.24 14.74 -23.89
CA THR A 25 25.72 15.74 -24.83
C THR A 25 24.31 16.19 -24.48
N GLY A 26 23.59 15.45 -23.64
CA GLY A 26 22.19 15.67 -23.30
C GLY A 26 21.21 15.13 -24.35
N LEU A 27 21.68 14.43 -25.38
CA LEU A 27 20.84 13.80 -26.40
C LEU A 27 19.99 12.71 -25.79
N GLY A 28 18.65 12.77 -26.02
CA GLY A 28 17.71 11.80 -25.48
C GLY A 28 17.42 11.94 -23.98
N CYS A 29 17.97 12.95 -23.30
CA CYS A 29 17.61 13.31 -21.94
C CYS A 29 16.24 14.01 -21.94
N THR A 30 15.23 13.37 -21.37
CA THR A 30 13.82 13.83 -21.40
C THR A 30 13.25 14.16 -20.02
N ALA A 31 14.04 14.02 -18.96
CA ALA A 31 13.60 14.28 -17.59
C ALA A 31 13.22 15.75 -17.35
N CYS A 32 13.79 16.69 -18.11
CA CYS A 32 13.41 18.09 -18.15
C CYS A 32 13.45 18.62 -19.59
N PRO A 33 12.75 19.74 -19.88
CA PRO A 33 12.84 20.42 -21.18
C PRO A 33 14.28 20.86 -21.49
N ARG A 34 14.74 20.63 -22.73
CA ARG A 34 16.08 20.93 -23.19
C ARG A 34 16.06 21.60 -24.57
N SER A 35 16.98 22.52 -24.78
CA SER A 35 17.22 23.16 -26.09
C SER A 35 18.55 22.79 -26.63
N LYS A 36 18.63 22.64 -27.97
CA LYS A 36 19.83 22.38 -28.74
C LYS A 36 20.71 23.60 -28.77
N VAL A 37 21.98 23.44 -28.48
CA VAL A 37 23.03 24.49 -28.51
C VAL A 37 24.28 23.96 -29.19
N ASN A 38 24.99 24.82 -29.89
CA ASN A 38 26.30 24.53 -30.44
C ASN A 38 27.33 25.55 -29.92
N ILE A 39 28.49 25.07 -29.46
CA ILE A 39 29.62 25.87 -29.02
C ILE A 39 30.83 25.27 -29.71
N ALA A 40 31.42 26.00 -30.66
CA ALA A 40 32.37 25.49 -31.65
C ALA A 40 33.62 24.80 -31.07
N ASP A 41 34.13 25.28 -29.94
CA ASP A 41 35.32 24.77 -29.26
C ASP A 41 34.97 23.96 -27.96
N TYR A 42 33.72 23.51 -27.85
CA TYR A 42 33.27 22.62 -26.79
C TYR A 42 32.73 21.31 -27.40
N TYR A 43 33.22 20.16 -26.95
CA TYR A 43 32.90 18.83 -27.51
C TYR A 43 33.11 18.73 -29.02
N ASP A 44 34.19 19.31 -29.52
CA ASP A 44 34.55 19.35 -30.95
C ASP A 44 33.44 19.94 -31.83
N GLY A 45 32.72 20.95 -31.33
CA GLY A 45 31.63 21.61 -32.04
C GLY A 45 30.40 20.74 -32.26
N ARG A 46 30.25 19.64 -31.52
CA ARG A 46 29.05 18.83 -31.56
C ARG A 46 27.88 19.54 -30.91
N ASP A 47 26.69 19.24 -31.39
CA ASP A 47 25.43 19.70 -30.76
C ASP A 47 25.27 19.13 -29.34
N ILE A 48 24.94 19.99 -28.42
CA ILE A 48 24.59 19.63 -27.04
C ILE A 48 23.16 20.07 -26.71
N TYR A 49 22.51 19.36 -25.78
CA TYR A 49 21.14 19.64 -25.36
C TYR A 49 21.16 20.02 -23.88
N LEU A 50 21.01 21.32 -23.61
CA LEU A 50 21.08 21.86 -22.25
C LEU A 50 19.69 22.06 -21.67
N PRO A 51 19.49 21.87 -20.34
CA PRO A 51 18.23 22.20 -19.67
C PRO A 51 17.83 23.67 -19.92
N ASP A 52 16.55 23.90 -20.25
CA ASP A 52 16.05 25.26 -20.54
C ASP A 52 16.19 26.20 -19.32
N THR A 53 16.18 25.66 -18.11
CA THR A 53 16.46 26.42 -16.89
C THR A 53 17.90 26.95 -16.87
N MET A 54 18.89 26.19 -17.32
CA MET A 54 20.28 26.60 -17.42
C MET A 54 20.47 27.74 -18.46
N LEU A 55 19.69 27.71 -19.53
CA LEU A 55 19.74 28.75 -20.56
C LEU A 55 19.28 30.14 -20.10
N ARG A 56 18.69 30.22 -18.89
CA ARG A 56 18.32 31.50 -18.27
C ARG A 56 19.51 32.18 -17.56
N ASP A 57 20.56 31.42 -17.25
CA ASP A 57 21.75 31.95 -16.59
C ASP A 57 22.45 32.98 -17.49
N PRO A 58 22.79 34.17 -16.96
CA PRO A 58 23.41 35.24 -17.76
C PRO A 58 24.76 34.87 -18.37
N PHE A 59 25.58 34.10 -17.64
CA PHE A 59 26.89 33.67 -18.11
C PHE A 59 26.74 32.66 -19.26
N ILE A 60 25.85 31.70 -19.14
CA ILE A 60 25.56 30.71 -20.19
C ILE A 60 25.01 31.38 -21.45
N LYS A 61 24.09 32.35 -21.30
CA LYS A 61 23.57 33.14 -22.41
C LYS A 61 24.70 33.87 -23.17
N ALA A 62 25.64 34.45 -22.44
CA ALA A 62 26.74 35.18 -23.03
C ALA A 62 27.70 34.27 -23.82
N ILE A 63 27.97 33.05 -23.32
CA ILE A 63 28.78 32.04 -24.03
C ILE A 63 28.08 31.57 -25.29
N ILE A 64 26.77 31.22 -25.20
CA ILE A 64 25.99 30.78 -26.36
C ILE A 64 25.94 31.87 -27.43
N LYS A 65 25.77 33.14 -27.04
CA LYS A 65 25.78 34.27 -27.96
C LYS A 65 27.14 34.47 -28.62
N ALA A 66 28.25 34.09 -27.97
CA ALA A 66 29.58 34.16 -28.52
C ALA A 66 29.94 32.98 -29.44
N GLU A 67 29.10 31.92 -29.47
CA GLU A 67 29.24 30.71 -30.30
C GLU A 67 30.49 29.87 -30.04
N ALA A 68 31.47 30.37 -29.30
CA ALA A 68 32.71 29.69 -28.92
C ALA A 68 33.30 30.29 -27.64
N PHE A 69 33.99 29.48 -26.82
CA PHE A 69 34.73 29.95 -25.65
C PHE A 69 35.85 30.93 -26.03
N THR A 70 36.56 30.65 -27.11
CA THR A 70 37.60 31.55 -27.67
C THR A 70 37.01 32.89 -28.05
N SER A 71 35.87 32.92 -28.73
CA SER A 71 35.18 34.15 -29.10
C SER A 71 34.71 34.94 -27.87
N PHE A 72 34.20 34.26 -26.87
CA PHE A 72 33.77 34.85 -25.60
C PHE A 72 34.94 35.56 -24.89
N LEU A 73 36.10 34.89 -24.78
CA LEU A 73 37.30 35.46 -24.15
C LEU A 73 37.89 36.65 -24.91
N ASN A 74 37.78 36.64 -26.24
CA ASN A 74 38.35 37.70 -27.09
C ASN A 74 37.47 38.96 -27.16
N ASN A 75 36.17 38.82 -26.97
CA ASN A 75 35.18 39.89 -27.18
C ASN A 75 35.04 40.88 -26.01
N ASN A 76 35.60 40.58 -24.82
CA ASN A 76 35.39 41.41 -23.65
C ASN A 76 36.62 41.49 -22.74
N ILE A 77 37.04 42.73 -22.38
CA ILE A 77 38.15 42.92 -21.44
C ILE A 77 37.82 42.35 -20.05
N GLU A 78 36.55 42.42 -19.62
CA GLU A 78 36.11 41.88 -18.36
C GLU A 78 36.12 40.33 -18.32
N THR A 79 35.99 39.66 -19.48
CA THR A 79 36.00 38.21 -19.56
C THR A 79 37.42 37.62 -19.43
N ARG A 80 38.47 38.40 -19.53
CA ARG A 80 39.86 37.97 -19.26
C ARG A 80 40.06 37.53 -17.79
N SER A 81 39.18 37.94 -16.89
CA SER A 81 39.19 37.47 -15.51
C SER A 81 38.85 35.97 -15.36
N TYR A 82 38.24 35.35 -16.37
CA TYR A 82 38.01 33.90 -16.41
C TYR A 82 39.24 33.07 -16.80
N GLY A 83 40.37 33.70 -17.03
CA GLY A 83 41.63 33.01 -17.36
C GLY A 83 41.67 32.47 -18.80
N ASP A 84 42.01 31.19 -18.94
CA ASP A 84 42.06 30.48 -20.21
C ASP A 84 40.77 29.68 -20.53
N ILE A 85 40.72 29.02 -21.68
CA ILE A 85 39.64 28.18 -22.16
C ILE A 85 39.35 27.06 -21.14
N THR A 86 40.38 26.47 -20.53
CA THR A 86 40.24 25.39 -19.56
C THR A 86 39.46 25.84 -18.32
N HIS A 87 39.79 27.02 -17.81
CA HIS A 87 39.12 27.61 -16.67
C HIS A 87 37.67 28.01 -17.01
N LEU A 88 37.44 28.52 -18.21
CA LEU A 88 36.12 28.86 -18.72
C LEU A 88 35.25 27.61 -18.87
N ALA A 89 35.79 26.52 -19.45
CA ALA A 89 35.11 25.24 -19.57
C ALA A 89 34.80 24.63 -18.18
N TYR A 90 35.73 24.74 -17.24
CA TYR A 90 35.49 24.33 -15.84
C TYR A 90 34.32 25.10 -15.22
N THR A 91 34.27 26.41 -15.37
CA THR A 91 33.16 27.25 -14.85
C THR A 91 31.85 26.89 -15.51
N PHE A 92 31.83 26.70 -16.83
CA PHE A 92 30.66 26.27 -17.58
C PHE A 92 30.11 24.92 -17.09
N ASN A 93 31.00 23.93 -16.91
CA ASN A 93 30.65 22.62 -16.43
C ASN A 93 30.14 22.66 -14.97
N SER A 94 30.74 23.50 -14.13
CA SER A 94 30.29 23.69 -12.74
C SER A 94 28.85 24.25 -12.66
N ILE A 95 28.51 25.20 -13.55
CA ILE A 95 27.16 25.71 -13.71
C ILE A 95 26.22 24.62 -14.26
N ARG A 96 26.71 23.86 -15.26
CA ARG A 96 25.90 22.75 -15.81
C ARG A 96 25.57 21.71 -14.75
N PHE A 97 26.49 21.34 -13.88
CA PHE A 97 26.19 20.43 -12.76
C PHE A 97 25.04 20.90 -11.88
N TYR A 98 24.87 22.22 -11.71
CA TYR A 98 23.78 22.78 -10.92
C TYR A 98 22.39 22.51 -11.56
N TYR A 99 22.29 22.59 -12.87
CA TYR A 99 21.02 22.47 -13.60
C TYR A 99 20.79 21.07 -14.20
N ASP A 100 21.85 20.25 -14.39
CA ASP A 100 21.82 19.03 -15.18
C ASP A 100 22.29 17.81 -14.35
N PHE A 101 21.34 17.20 -13.63
CA PHE A 101 21.61 16.00 -12.83
C PHE A 101 22.18 14.85 -13.67
N GLU A 102 21.62 14.61 -14.89
CA GLU A 102 22.04 13.50 -15.74
C GLU A 102 23.51 13.67 -16.16
N TYR A 103 23.88 14.88 -16.53
CA TYR A 103 25.29 15.23 -16.86
C TYR A 103 26.19 15.09 -15.63
N TRP A 104 25.78 15.64 -14.49
CA TRP A 104 26.55 15.54 -13.24
C TRP A 104 26.75 14.08 -12.82
N ALA A 105 25.71 13.25 -12.86
CA ALA A 105 25.77 11.84 -12.49
C ALA A 105 26.72 11.05 -13.39
N ALA A 106 26.62 11.29 -14.69
CA ALA A 106 27.50 10.67 -15.71
C ALA A 106 28.98 11.19 -15.70
N THR A 107 29.23 12.29 -14.98
CA THR A 107 30.60 12.86 -14.91
C THR A 107 31.21 12.65 -13.51
N CYS A 108 30.44 12.77 -12.45
CA CYS A 108 30.96 12.92 -11.10
C CYS A 108 30.57 11.77 -10.15
N TRP A 109 29.47 11.05 -10.41
CA TRP A 109 28.95 10.08 -9.47
C TRP A 109 29.24 8.64 -9.89
N ASN A 110 30.24 8.01 -9.27
CA ASN A 110 30.67 6.67 -9.63
C ASN A 110 29.94 5.61 -8.79
N ILE A 111 29.48 4.56 -9.46
CA ILE A 111 28.82 3.40 -8.86
C ILE A 111 29.58 2.12 -9.20
N GLU A 112 29.44 1.10 -8.36
CA GLU A 112 29.93 -0.24 -8.66
C GLU A 112 29.04 -0.94 -9.68
N ILE A 113 29.62 -1.48 -10.75
CA ILE A 113 28.91 -2.19 -11.81
C ILE A 113 28.53 -3.58 -11.31
N LYS A 114 27.22 -3.87 -11.27
CA LYS A 114 26.71 -5.18 -10.91
C LYS A 114 27.06 -6.25 -11.94
N LEU A 115 27.10 -7.49 -11.48
CA LEU A 115 27.25 -8.66 -12.34
C LEU A 115 26.06 -8.75 -13.32
N SER A 116 26.34 -8.73 -14.59
CA SER A 116 25.41 -8.96 -15.70
C SER A 116 26.14 -9.68 -16.82
N GLU A 117 25.41 -10.28 -17.75
CA GLU A 117 26.03 -10.94 -18.91
C GLU A 117 26.92 -9.96 -19.69
N LYS A 118 26.43 -8.75 -19.95
CA LYS A 118 27.19 -7.70 -20.61
C LYS A 118 28.44 -7.31 -19.82
N SER A 119 28.33 -7.07 -18.51
CA SER A 119 29.48 -6.67 -17.68
C SER A 119 30.52 -7.78 -17.52
N LEU A 120 30.09 -9.05 -17.64
CA LEU A 120 30.99 -10.20 -17.69
C LEU A 120 31.73 -10.27 -19.04
N GLN A 121 31.01 -10.09 -20.17
CA GLN A 121 31.60 -10.06 -21.51
C GLN A 121 32.59 -8.91 -21.69
N ASP A 122 32.21 -7.72 -21.17
CA ASP A 122 33.07 -6.52 -21.26
C ASP A 122 34.19 -6.47 -20.18
N GLY A 123 34.24 -7.42 -19.25
CA GLY A 123 35.22 -7.47 -18.16
C GLY A 123 35.07 -6.34 -17.14
N THR A 124 33.89 -5.71 -17.05
CA THR A 124 33.65 -4.53 -16.19
C THR A 124 32.92 -4.85 -14.87
N ALA A 125 32.52 -6.09 -14.65
CA ALA A 125 31.86 -6.51 -13.42
C ALA A 125 32.74 -6.23 -12.18
N GLY A 126 32.15 -5.61 -11.14
CA GLY A 126 32.85 -5.22 -9.90
C GLY A 126 33.76 -4.00 -10.04
N THR A 127 33.84 -3.36 -11.22
CA THR A 127 34.55 -2.07 -11.41
C THR A 127 33.65 -0.90 -11.09
N PHE A 128 34.22 0.30 -11.00
CA PHE A 128 33.45 1.53 -10.78
C PHE A 128 33.34 2.30 -12.09
N ALA A 129 32.15 2.79 -12.39
CA ALA A 129 31.86 3.64 -13.53
C ALA A 129 30.88 4.76 -13.18
N PRO A 130 30.87 5.87 -13.95
CA PRO A 130 29.87 6.92 -13.80
C PRO A 130 28.43 6.39 -13.91
N LEU A 131 27.51 6.98 -13.15
CA LEU A 131 26.10 6.59 -13.17
C LEU A 131 25.41 7.10 -14.44
N ILE A 132 25.09 6.19 -15.33
CA ILE A 132 24.18 6.42 -16.47
C ILE A 132 22.79 5.95 -16.06
N LEU A 133 21.80 6.83 -16.10
CA LEU A 133 20.44 6.52 -15.63
C LEU A 133 19.73 5.54 -16.58
N ASN A 134 19.10 4.50 -16.01
CA ASN A 134 18.15 3.67 -16.73
C ASN A 134 16.78 4.37 -16.87
N ARG A 135 15.85 3.80 -17.67
CA ARG A 135 14.54 4.40 -17.93
C ARG A 135 13.72 4.64 -16.65
N GLY A 136 13.70 3.67 -15.73
CA GLY A 136 12.99 3.82 -14.45
C GLY A 136 13.54 4.99 -13.63
N GLN A 137 14.87 5.15 -13.57
CA GLN A 137 15.52 6.26 -12.88
C GLN A 137 15.20 7.61 -13.54
N ARG A 138 15.21 7.68 -14.89
CA ARG A 138 14.83 8.89 -15.63
C ARG A 138 13.35 9.28 -15.40
N LYS A 139 12.45 8.29 -15.30
CA LYS A 139 11.04 8.51 -14.95
C LYS A 139 10.89 9.17 -13.58
N VAL A 140 11.61 8.68 -12.57
CA VAL A 140 11.59 9.28 -11.22
C VAL A 140 12.29 10.65 -11.21
N LEU A 141 13.38 10.83 -11.97
CA LEU A 141 14.05 12.11 -12.09
C LEU A 141 13.14 13.19 -12.67
N ALA A 142 12.28 12.85 -13.64
CA ALA A 142 11.30 13.78 -14.19
C ALA A 142 10.36 14.33 -13.11
N GLU A 143 9.94 13.49 -12.16
CA GLU A 143 9.12 13.92 -11.02
C GLU A 143 9.90 14.81 -10.03
N VAL A 144 11.19 14.51 -9.81
CA VAL A 144 12.07 15.39 -9.01
C VAL A 144 12.22 16.77 -9.65
N TYR A 145 12.45 16.82 -10.96
CA TYR A 145 12.55 18.10 -11.69
C TYR A 145 11.23 18.87 -11.71
N ASP A 146 10.09 18.17 -11.86
CA ASP A 146 8.76 18.78 -11.82
C ASP A 146 8.51 19.48 -10.47
N ASP A 147 8.86 18.84 -9.37
CA ASP A 147 8.74 19.43 -8.05
C ASP A 147 9.70 20.62 -7.85
N MET A 148 10.96 20.50 -8.30
CA MET A 148 11.92 21.59 -8.24
C MET A 148 11.50 22.78 -9.10
N TYR A 149 11.02 22.54 -10.32
CA TYR A 149 10.56 23.58 -11.25
C TYR A 149 9.39 24.40 -10.68
N HIS A 150 8.46 23.72 -9.97
CA HIS A 150 7.31 24.35 -9.34
C HIS A 150 7.57 24.83 -7.91
N ASN A 151 8.82 24.84 -7.45
CA ASN A 151 9.20 25.21 -6.08
C ASN A 151 8.41 24.45 -5.00
N ARG A 152 8.21 23.14 -5.22
CA ARG A 152 7.54 22.25 -4.25
C ARG A 152 8.55 21.45 -3.44
N PRO A 153 8.23 21.09 -2.18
CA PRO A 153 8.96 20.05 -1.47
C PRO A 153 8.83 18.72 -2.20
N ILE A 154 9.92 17.97 -2.33
CA ILE A 154 9.90 16.65 -2.95
C ILE A 154 9.40 15.63 -1.94
N ARG A 155 8.21 15.08 -2.18
CA ARG A 155 7.55 14.12 -1.30
C ARG A 155 7.05 12.95 -2.15
N HIS A 156 7.80 11.84 -2.16
CA HIS A 156 7.53 10.71 -3.05
C HIS A 156 7.24 9.43 -2.27
N VAL A 157 6.22 8.68 -2.71
CA VAL A 157 6.02 7.26 -2.35
C VAL A 157 6.21 6.44 -3.61
N VAL A 158 7.31 5.66 -3.67
CA VAL A 158 7.73 4.93 -4.87
C VAL A 158 7.50 3.44 -4.68
N CYS A 159 6.44 2.92 -5.30
CA CYS A 159 6.22 1.48 -5.44
C CYS A 159 6.97 0.97 -6.66
N LYS A 160 7.83 -0.01 -6.47
CA LYS A 160 8.82 -0.41 -7.47
C LYS A 160 8.95 -1.92 -7.62
N CYS A 161 9.36 -2.37 -8.81
CA CYS A 161 9.88 -3.70 -9.01
C CYS A 161 11.27 -3.87 -8.35
N ARG A 162 11.70 -5.11 -8.21
CA ARG A 162 12.98 -5.46 -7.59
C ARG A 162 14.18 -5.09 -8.49
N GLN A 163 15.31 -4.72 -7.86
CA GLN A 163 16.64 -4.56 -8.46
C GLN A 163 16.82 -3.50 -9.58
N TRP A 164 15.98 -2.48 -9.68
CA TRP A 164 16.12 -1.42 -10.69
C TRP A 164 17.07 -0.27 -10.31
N GLY A 165 17.68 -0.32 -9.13
CA GLY A 165 18.66 0.67 -8.70
C GLY A 165 18.07 1.91 -8.00
N CYS A 166 16.94 1.77 -7.30
CA CYS A 166 16.28 2.85 -6.56
C CYS A 166 17.18 3.50 -5.50
N SER A 167 17.76 2.69 -4.62
CA SER A 167 18.64 3.19 -3.56
C SER A 167 19.90 3.87 -4.13
N THR A 168 20.43 3.37 -5.29
CA THR A 168 21.51 4.00 -6.02
C THR A 168 21.10 5.37 -6.55
N PHE A 169 19.93 5.47 -7.15
CA PHE A 169 19.39 6.72 -7.67
C PHE A 169 19.20 7.77 -6.55
N TYR A 170 18.51 7.42 -5.45
CA TYR A 170 18.32 8.37 -4.36
C TYR A 170 19.60 8.70 -3.61
N SER A 171 20.58 7.78 -3.54
CA SER A 171 21.92 8.10 -3.06
C SER A 171 22.60 9.16 -3.94
N ALA A 172 22.43 9.07 -5.26
CA ALA A 172 22.95 10.08 -6.19
C ALA A 172 22.18 11.42 -6.04
N VAL A 173 20.86 11.41 -5.88
CA VAL A 173 20.08 12.63 -5.63
C VAL A 173 20.54 13.31 -4.33
N CYS A 174 20.73 12.54 -3.25
CA CYS A 174 21.31 13.07 -2.01
C CYS A 174 22.69 13.68 -2.26
N GLY A 175 23.55 12.96 -2.99
CA GLY A 175 24.88 13.44 -3.35
C GLY A 175 24.85 14.72 -4.19
N TRP A 176 23.93 14.84 -5.14
CA TRP A 176 23.76 16.05 -5.95
C TRP A 176 23.35 17.26 -5.12
N PHE A 177 22.34 17.10 -4.25
CA PHE A 177 21.91 18.17 -3.35
C PHE A 177 23.04 18.60 -2.41
N GLN A 178 23.78 17.67 -1.85
CA GLN A 178 24.82 17.93 -0.86
C GLN A 178 26.15 18.41 -1.48
N ASN A 179 26.52 17.88 -2.64
CA ASN A 179 27.83 18.20 -3.25
C ASN A 179 27.76 19.38 -4.23
N VAL A 180 26.58 19.64 -4.82
CA VAL A 180 26.44 20.66 -5.87
C VAL A 180 25.50 21.79 -5.40
N LEU A 181 24.24 21.47 -5.07
CA LEU A 181 23.21 22.50 -4.90
C LEU A 181 23.38 23.29 -3.61
N PHE A 182 23.64 22.62 -2.49
CA PHE A 182 23.58 23.26 -1.17
C PHE A 182 24.80 22.92 -0.30
N VAL A 183 25.10 23.81 0.63
CA VAL A 183 26.06 23.59 1.74
C VAL A 183 25.27 23.39 3.03
N LYS A 184 25.86 22.69 4.01
CA LYS A 184 25.21 22.37 5.31
C LYS A 184 23.89 21.60 5.16
N TYR A 185 23.79 20.76 4.13
CA TYR A 185 22.56 20.09 3.75
C TYR A 185 22.57 18.63 4.24
N ASN A 186 21.96 18.38 5.39
CA ASN A 186 22.05 17.09 6.08
C ASN A 186 21.03 16.09 5.55
N SER A 187 21.42 14.81 5.49
CA SER A 187 20.56 13.71 5.06
C SER A 187 20.51 12.56 6.04
N VAL A 188 19.35 11.88 6.06
CA VAL A 188 19.14 10.63 6.80
C VAL A 188 18.63 9.57 5.84
N VAL A 189 19.23 8.38 5.91
CA VAL A 189 18.79 7.20 5.18
C VAL A 189 18.45 6.09 6.17
N VAL A 190 17.24 5.54 6.08
CA VAL A 190 16.77 4.45 6.91
C VAL A 190 16.47 3.24 6.04
N ALA A 191 17.18 2.13 6.27
CA ALA A 191 16.92 0.86 5.60
C ALA A 191 16.12 -0.09 6.50
N HIS A 192 15.48 -1.11 5.94
CA HIS A 192 14.68 -2.07 6.73
C HIS A 192 15.54 -2.89 7.71
N VAL A 193 16.79 -3.26 7.34
CA VAL A 193 17.72 -4.00 8.18
C VAL A 193 19.13 -3.39 8.17
N GLU A 194 19.94 -3.70 9.20
CA GLU A 194 21.29 -3.15 9.38
C GLU A 194 22.24 -3.51 8.22
N ASN A 195 22.09 -4.70 7.66
CA ASN A 195 22.92 -5.12 6.53
C ASN A 195 22.67 -4.26 5.28
N ALA A 196 21.38 -3.97 4.98
CA ALA A 196 21.01 -3.06 3.89
C ALA A 196 21.53 -1.63 4.14
N ALA A 197 21.43 -1.13 5.38
CA ALA A 197 22.01 0.17 5.76
C ALA A 197 23.51 0.22 5.54
N ARG A 198 24.26 -0.86 5.85
CA ARG A 198 25.69 -0.96 5.63
C ARG A 198 26.04 -0.90 4.13
N LEU A 199 25.28 -1.60 3.29
CA LEU A 199 25.47 -1.57 1.84
C LEU A 199 25.23 -0.17 1.26
N ILE A 200 24.14 0.49 1.62
CA ILE A 200 23.83 1.86 1.17
C ILE A 200 24.94 2.83 1.62
N ARG A 201 25.42 2.69 2.86
CA ARG A 201 26.55 3.50 3.37
C ARG A 201 27.82 3.28 2.57
N GLY A 202 28.14 2.03 2.23
CA GLY A 202 29.29 1.69 1.41
C GLY A 202 29.19 2.31 0.02
N MET A 203 28.03 2.25 -0.62
CA MET A 203 27.79 2.88 -1.92
C MET A 203 28.02 4.39 -1.87
N PHE A 204 27.47 5.08 -0.88
CA PHE A 204 27.62 6.53 -0.74
C PHE A 204 29.07 6.95 -0.46
N VAL A 205 29.74 6.27 0.48
CA VAL A 205 31.15 6.52 0.82
C VAL A 205 32.06 6.31 -0.40
N ASN A 206 31.85 5.23 -1.14
CA ASN A 206 32.62 4.94 -2.35
C ASN A 206 32.42 5.98 -3.46
N ALA A 207 31.20 6.46 -3.64
CA ALA A 207 30.90 7.49 -4.63
C ALA A 207 31.55 8.84 -4.28
N VAL A 208 31.51 9.24 -3.01
CA VAL A 208 32.17 10.48 -2.54
C VAL A 208 33.70 10.38 -2.63
N ALA A 209 34.30 9.25 -2.26
CA ALA A 209 35.74 9.04 -2.36
C ALA A 209 36.27 9.12 -3.81
N ARG A 210 35.42 8.84 -4.81
CA ARG A 210 35.72 8.90 -6.25
C ARG A 210 35.24 10.18 -6.93
N TYR A 211 34.62 11.08 -6.17
CA TYR A 211 34.14 12.35 -6.70
C TYR A 211 35.32 13.20 -7.20
N PRO A 212 35.23 13.88 -8.35
CA PRO A 212 36.30 14.78 -8.82
C PRO A 212 36.47 15.95 -7.83
N TYR A 213 37.41 15.81 -6.93
CA TYR A 213 37.59 16.69 -5.77
C TYR A 213 37.92 18.16 -6.16
N ILE A 214 38.43 18.40 -7.38
CA ILE A 214 38.67 19.73 -7.90
C ILE A 214 37.38 20.58 -7.92
N PHE A 215 36.23 19.99 -8.23
CA PHE A 215 34.94 20.68 -8.22
C PHE A 215 34.42 21.04 -6.81
N MET A 216 35.14 20.59 -5.79
CA MET A 216 34.89 20.96 -4.39
C MET A 216 35.97 21.92 -3.84
N GLY A 217 36.86 22.41 -4.71
CA GLY A 217 38.02 23.23 -4.30
C GLY A 217 39.01 22.48 -3.40
N ALA A 218 39.00 21.15 -3.43
CA ALA A 218 39.91 20.31 -2.67
C ALA A 218 41.16 19.97 -3.49
N THR A 219 42.28 19.76 -2.82
CA THR A 219 43.59 19.40 -3.42
C THR A 219 43.90 17.90 -3.29
N ALA A 220 43.02 17.14 -2.65
CA ALA A 220 43.14 15.70 -2.42
C ALA A 220 41.78 15.04 -2.50
N PRO A 221 41.70 13.70 -2.70
CA PRO A 221 40.43 12.94 -2.68
C PRO A 221 39.60 13.22 -1.45
N LEU A 222 38.27 13.26 -1.62
CA LEU A 222 37.33 13.54 -0.55
C LEU A 222 37.20 12.34 0.40
N GLU A 223 37.07 12.62 1.68
CA GLU A 223 36.88 11.59 2.68
C GLU A 223 35.70 11.93 3.61
N LEU A 224 34.78 10.97 3.72
CA LEU A 224 33.67 11.02 4.69
C LEU A 224 34.15 10.47 6.04
N THR A 225 34.44 11.36 6.98
CA THR A 225 34.92 11.01 8.32
C THR A 225 33.76 10.65 9.27
N PRO A 226 33.99 9.82 10.31
CA PRO A 226 33.01 9.61 11.37
C PRO A 226 32.69 10.90 12.11
N TYR A 227 31.41 11.27 12.20
CA TYR A 227 30.99 12.44 12.97
C TYR A 227 30.88 12.11 14.46
N GLN A 228 31.64 12.82 15.30
CA GLN A 228 31.68 12.60 16.77
C GLN A 228 31.88 11.12 17.16
N GLY A 229 32.69 10.38 16.43
CA GLY A 229 32.94 8.96 16.66
C GLY A 229 31.84 8.00 16.16
N SER A 230 30.72 8.50 15.64
CA SER A 230 29.63 7.66 15.12
C SER A 230 30.01 7.01 13.78
N GLN A 231 29.89 5.69 13.72
CA GLN A 231 30.04 4.96 12.45
C GLN A 231 28.80 5.07 11.54
N LYS A 232 27.64 5.41 12.09
CA LYS A 232 26.40 5.59 11.33
C LYS A 232 26.33 6.97 10.68
N THR A 233 26.89 7.99 11.30
CA THR A 233 26.92 9.38 10.80
C THR A 233 28.28 9.70 10.24
N ARG A 234 28.29 10.15 9.00
CA ARG A 234 29.49 10.58 8.26
C ARG A 234 29.41 12.08 7.99
N TYR A 235 30.57 12.72 7.92
CA TYR A 235 30.72 14.16 7.74
C TYR A 235 31.69 14.46 6.61
N LEU A 236 31.32 15.37 5.71
CA LEU A 236 32.18 15.94 4.67
C LEU A 236 32.48 17.40 5.00
N GLN A 237 33.75 17.70 5.27
CA GLN A 237 34.18 19.01 5.69
C GLN A 237 34.05 20.08 4.57
N GLN A 238 34.33 19.73 3.31
CA GLN A 238 34.33 20.65 2.16
C GLN A 238 32.94 21.27 1.90
N ARG A 239 31.89 20.60 2.29
CA ARG A 239 30.50 21.07 2.11
C ARG A 239 29.74 21.23 3.42
N ASP A 240 30.41 20.93 4.55
CA ASP A 240 29.86 21.04 5.90
C ASP A 240 28.51 20.29 6.07
N TYR A 241 28.39 19.08 5.52
CA TYR A 241 27.19 18.27 5.67
C TYR A 241 27.42 16.96 6.39
N ARG A 242 26.33 16.46 6.96
CA ARG A 242 26.29 15.13 7.59
C ARG A 242 25.32 14.22 6.85
N ILE A 243 25.68 12.94 6.75
CA ILE A 243 24.79 11.88 6.31
C ILE A 243 24.74 10.80 7.38
N SER A 244 23.53 10.51 7.88
CA SER A 244 23.25 9.45 8.86
C SER A 244 22.56 8.28 8.16
N ILE A 245 23.15 7.08 8.20
CA ILE A 245 22.61 5.88 7.54
C ILE A 245 22.49 4.75 8.55
N GLY A 246 21.28 4.29 8.80
CA GLY A 246 21.00 3.22 9.75
C GLY A 246 19.74 2.43 9.37
N SER A 247 19.27 1.60 10.30
CA SER A 247 18.13 0.71 10.05
C SER A 247 16.92 1.04 10.91
N SER A 248 15.73 0.64 10.44
CA SER A 248 14.47 0.74 11.18
C SER A 248 14.48 -0.12 12.46
N VAL A 249 15.28 -1.20 12.49
CA VAL A 249 15.42 -2.08 13.65
C VAL A 249 16.22 -1.42 14.79
N LYS A 250 17.25 -0.60 14.44
CA LYS A 250 18.09 0.12 15.40
C LYS A 250 18.21 1.60 15.03
N PRO A 251 17.14 2.39 15.20
CA PRO A 251 17.11 3.79 14.79
C PRO A 251 17.91 4.72 15.70
N ASP A 252 18.43 4.22 16.83
CA ASP A 252 19.23 5.03 17.74
C ASP A 252 20.49 5.56 17.05
N GLY A 253 20.73 6.86 17.19
CA GLY A 253 21.85 7.56 16.54
C GLY A 253 21.60 7.97 15.07
N ILE A 254 20.39 7.74 14.51
CA ILE A 254 20.01 8.24 13.17
C ILE A 254 19.26 9.58 13.29
N ARG A 255 18.69 9.87 14.46
CA ARG A 255 17.98 11.13 14.71
C ARG A 255 19.00 12.27 14.71
N SER A 256 18.86 13.20 13.79
CA SER A 256 19.72 14.36 13.64
C SER A 256 18.86 15.63 13.71
N GLU A 257 19.37 16.66 14.31
CA GLU A 257 18.79 18.01 14.19
C GLU A 257 19.05 18.55 12.78
N ASN A 258 18.13 19.34 12.23
CA ASN A 258 18.25 19.99 10.93
C ASN A 258 18.45 19.03 9.77
N ILE A 259 17.49 18.16 9.52
CA ILE A 259 17.47 17.24 8.36
C ILE A 259 16.81 17.96 7.18
N ASN A 260 17.43 17.85 6.00
CA ASN A 260 16.87 18.38 4.74
C ASN A 260 16.39 17.28 3.82
N ILE A 261 16.98 16.08 3.92
CA ILE A 261 16.69 14.91 3.12
C ILE A 261 16.44 13.71 4.02
N ALA A 262 15.30 13.03 3.84
CA ALA A 262 14.99 11.77 4.49
C ALA A 262 14.64 10.71 3.43
N HIS A 263 15.44 9.66 3.35
CA HIS A 263 15.22 8.53 2.43
C HIS A 263 14.95 7.27 3.25
N PHE A 264 13.73 6.72 3.11
CA PHE A 264 13.31 5.49 3.76
C PHE A 264 13.24 4.38 2.71
N SER A 265 14.11 3.39 2.85
CA SER A 265 14.30 2.29 1.89
C SER A 265 13.64 1.01 2.37
N GLU A 266 12.88 0.36 1.49
CA GLU A 266 12.12 -0.87 1.74
C GLU A 266 11.11 -0.74 2.88
N VAL A 267 10.32 0.32 2.85
CA VAL A 267 9.38 0.72 3.94
C VAL A 267 8.29 -0.31 4.19
N ALA A 268 7.86 -1.06 3.16
CA ALA A 268 6.86 -2.12 3.30
C ALA A 268 7.32 -3.29 4.20
N TYR A 269 8.63 -3.36 4.48
CA TYR A 269 9.25 -4.39 5.34
C TYR A 269 9.68 -3.87 6.72
N TYR A 270 9.26 -2.65 7.09
CA TYR A 270 9.50 -2.18 8.44
C TYR A 270 8.62 -2.92 9.43
N GLU A 271 9.26 -3.55 10.42
CA GLU A 271 8.55 -4.29 11.46
C GLU A 271 7.81 -3.35 12.40
N SER A 272 6.58 -3.72 12.72
CA SER A 272 5.77 -3.06 13.75
C SER A 272 5.88 -3.84 15.06
N THR A 273 6.17 -3.13 16.14
CA THR A 273 6.18 -3.67 17.51
C THR A 273 5.34 -2.77 18.41
N PRO A 274 4.86 -3.24 19.58
CA PRO A 274 4.09 -2.40 20.51
C PRO A 274 4.82 -1.10 20.93
N GLN A 275 6.16 -1.10 20.89
CA GLN A 275 6.99 0.05 21.25
C GLN A 275 7.44 0.88 20.05
N ARG A 276 7.27 0.38 18.83
CA ARG A 276 7.78 1.03 17.61
C ARG A 276 6.96 0.62 16.39
N THR A 277 6.23 1.57 15.85
CA THR A 277 5.53 1.40 14.59
C THR A 277 6.30 2.09 13.45
N PRO A 278 6.14 1.63 12.18
CA PRO A 278 6.69 2.33 11.02
C PRO A 278 6.28 3.80 10.96
N GLU A 279 5.02 4.11 11.31
CA GLU A 279 4.48 5.46 11.39
C GLU A 279 5.22 6.35 12.40
N ALA A 280 5.43 5.84 13.61
CA ALA A 280 6.12 6.61 14.65
C ALA A 280 7.57 6.90 14.27
N LEU A 281 8.26 5.92 13.64
CA LEU A 281 9.63 6.09 13.17
C LEU A 281 9.72 7.11 12.03
N THR A 282 8.90 6.94 10.98
CA THR A 282 8.93 7.83 9.81
C THR A 282 8.50 9.25 10.19
N ASN A 283 7.47 9.41 11.00
CA ASN A 283 7.02 10.72 11.49
C ASN A 283 8.08 11.42 12.34
N SER A 284 8.77 10.67 13.22
CA SER A 284 9.84 11.23 14.07
C SER A 284 10.97 11.87 13.26
N ILE A 285 11.31 11.31 12.10
CA ILE A 285 12.37 11.82 11.22
C ILE A 285 11.78 12.88 10.26
N SER A 286 10.63 12.61 9.66
CA SER A 286 10.00 13.49 8.68
C SER A 286 9.63 14.86 9.26
N ASN A 287 9.23 14.91 10.54
CA ASN A 287 8.94 16.16 11.25
C ASN A 287 10.18 17.07 11.40
N SER A 288 11.39 16.51 11.28
CA SER A 288 12.64 17.29 11.28
C SER A 288 12.99 17.85 9.89
N VAL A 289 12.26 17.47 8.84
CA VAL A 289 12.46 17.99 7.47
C VAL A 289 11.47 19.11 7.22
N PRO A 290 11.93 20.35 7.02
CA PRO A 290 11.02 21.48 6.81
C PRO A 290 10.20 21.33 5.53
N LEU A 291 9.00 21.89 5.51
CA LEU A 291 8.13 21.94 4.33
C LEU A 291 8.56 23.11 3.41
N LEU A 292 9.74 22.99 2.83
CA LEU A 292 10.33 24.00 1.96
C LEU A 292 10.72 23.38 0.60
N PRO A 293 10.78 24.20 -0.48
CA PRO A 293 11.34 23.75 -1.75
C PRO A 293 12.70 23.11 -1.59
N ASN A 294 13.00 22.15 -2.46
CA ASN A 294 14.24 21.36 -2.47
C ASN A 294 14.50 20.46 -1.25
N THR A 295 13.60 20.42 -0.25
CA THR A 295 13.68 19.36 0.77
C THR A 295 13.04 18.07 0.26
N LEU A 296 13.60 16.92 0.69
CA LEU A 296 13.18 15.62 0.16
C LEU A 296 12.76 14.67 1.28
N ILE A 297 11.58 14.05 1.14
CA ILE A 297 11.20 12.84 1.86
C ILE A 297 10.75 11.82 0.83
N VAL A 298 11.37 10.64 0.85
CA VAL A 298 10.99 9.54 -0.03
C VAL A 298 10.77 8.26 0.77
N TYR A 299 9.64 7.62 0.54
CA TYR A 299 9.31 6.24 0.93
C TYR A 299 9.42 5.37 -0.31
N GLU A 300 10.35 4.41 -0.33
CA GLU A 300 10.46 3.49 -1.46
C GLU A 300 10.44 2.05 -1.00
N SER A 301 9.74 1.21 -1.75
CA SER A 301 9.68 -0.22 -1.46
C SER A 301 9.24 -1.05 -2.66
N THR A 302 9.68 -2.31 -2.72
CA THR A 302 8.89 -3.34 -3.37
C THR A 302 7.61 -3.56 -2.54
N PRO A 303 6.48 -3.90 -3.18
CA PRO A 303 5.24 -4.15 -2.45
C PRO A 303 5.36 -5.38 -1.53
N ASN A 304 4.64 -5.37 -0.41
CA ASN A 304 4.59 -6.47 0.55
C ASN A 304 3.15 -6.66 1.07
N GLY A 305 2.22 -6.93 0.13
CA GLY A 305 0.80 -7.08 0.43
C GLY A 305 0.09 -5.76 0.77
N THR A 306 -1.18 -5.88 1.13
CA THR A 306 -2.05 -4.76 1.50
C THR A 306 -1.98 -4.45 3.01
N GLY A 307 -2.45 -3.27 3.41
CA GLY A 307 -2.71 -2.91 4.82
C GLY A 307 -1.51 -2.42 5.62
N ASN A 308 -0.26 -2.65 5.20
CA ASN A 308 0.91 -2.10 5.87
C ASN A 308 1.04 -0.57 5.67
N PHE A 309 1.94 0.07 6.42
CA PHE A 309 2.15 1.51 6.37
C PHE A 309 2.43 2.02 4.95
N PHE A 310 3.32 1.34 4.21
CA PHE A 310 3.69 1.75 2.85
C PHE A 310 2.50 1.72 1.89
N HIS A 311 1.69 0.65 1.93
CA HIS A 311 0.47 0.55 1.13
C HIS A 311 -0.52 1.68 1.44
N ARG A 312 -0.77 1.96 2.73
CA ARG A 312 -1.69 3.03 3.13
C ARG A 312 -1.21 4.40 2.62
N GLU A 313 0.09 4.71 2.77
CA GLU A 313 0.65 5.98 2.29
C GLU A 313 0.62 6.07 0.75
N TYR A 314 0.91 4.97 0.04
CA TYR A 314 0.80 4.94 -1.43
C TYR A 314 -0.63 5.20 -1.91
N VAL A 315 -1.62 4.53 -1.32
CA VAL A 315 -3.04 4.73 -1.66
C VAL A 315 -3.51 6.15 -1.33
N ARG A 316 -3.12 6.69 -0.17
CA ARG A 316 -3.43 8.09 0.20
C ARG A 316 -2.83 9.09 -0.79
N ALA A 317 -1.58 8.88 -1.17
CA ALA A 317 -0.90 9.70 -2.17
C ALA A 317 -1.60 9.62 -3.54
N LYS A 318 -1.94 8.41 -4.01
CA LYS A 318 -2.66 8.19 -5.27
C LYS A 318 -4.05 8.85 -5.30
N LYS A 319 -4.73 8.92 -4.14
CA LYS A 319 -6.03 9.61 -3.99
C LYS A 319 -5.92 11.12 -3.75
N GLY A 320 -4.72 11.70 -3.74
CA GLY A 320 -4.51 13.11 -3.43
C GLY A 320 -4.85 13.51 -1.97
N GLN A 321 -4.83 12.54 -1.06
CA GLN A 321 -5.13 12.71 0.37
C GLN A 321 -3.86 12.90 1.22
N SER A 322 -2.73 13.11 0.57
CA SER A 322 -1.43 13.32 1.21
C SER A 322 -0.60 14.30 0.37
N ASN A 323 0.41 14.92 0.97
CA ASN A 323 1.35 15.78 0.26
C ASN A 323 2.38 14.98 -0.56
N PHE A 324 2.31 13.66 -0.54
CA PHE A 324 3.17 12.78 -1.29
C PHE A 324 2.62 12.53 -2.70
N LYS A 325 3.54 12.35 -3.65
CA LYS A 325 3.27 11.90 -5.02
C LYS A 325 3.50 10.39 -5.10
N ALA A 326 2.49 9.64 -5.53
CA ALA A 326 2.62 8.20 -5.77
C ALA A 326 3.28 7.96 -7.12
N ILE A 327 4.38 7.20 -7.12
CA ILE A 327 5.14 6.84 -8.33
C ILE A 327 5.19 5.31 -8.40
N PHE A 328 4.85 4.75 -9.56
CA PHE A 328 4.94 3.31 -9.82
C PHE A 328 5.96 3.01 -10.90
N ILE A 329 6.86 2.06 -10.63
CA ILE A 329 7.87 1.57 -11.57
C ILE A 329 7.61 0.10 -11.84
N ALA A 330 7.08 -0.19 -13.02
CA ALA A 330 6.83 -1.54 -13.47
C ALA A 330 8.14 -2.27 -13.81
N TRP A 331 8.11 -3.60 -13.77
CA TRP A 331 9.28 -4.41 -14.12
C TRP A 331 9.72 -4.19 -15.59
N PHE A 332 8.81 -3.92 -16.50
CA PHE A 332 9.13 -3.65 -17.92
C PHE A 332 9.63 -2.22 -18.19
N ASP A 333 9.67 -1.35 -17.17
CA ASP A 333 10.40 -0.08 -17.24
C ASP A 333 11.92 -0.29 -17.18
N ILE A 334 12.40 -1.53 -16.96
CA ILE A 334 13.80 -1.88 -16.79
C ILE A 334 14.34 -2.60 -18.03
N ASP A 335 15.27 -1.98 -18.71
CA ASP A 335 15.74 -2.36 -20.05
C ASP A 335 16.41 -3.74 -20.13
N ILE A 336 16.98 -4.23 -19.02
CA ILE A 336 17.65 -5.54 -18.96
C ILE A 336 16.69 -6.74 -18.88
N TYR A 337 15.40 -6.52 -18.66
CA TYR A 337 14.41 -7.57 -18.53
C TYR A 337 13.78 -7.91 -19.89
N THR A 338 14.61 -8.41 -20.82
CA THR A 338 14.19 -8.75 -22.18
C THR A 338 14.85 -10.06 -22.65
N ILE A 339 14.15 -10.81 -23.52
CA ILE A 339 14.66 -11.97 -24.23
C ILE A 339 14.27 -11.83 -25.71
N GLU A 340 15.22 -12.12 -26.61
CA GLU A 340 14.99 -12.09 -28.06
C GLU A 340 13.93 -13.13 -28.47
N ILE A 341 13.06 -12.74 -29.40
CA ILE A 341 11.98 -13.58 -29.92
C ILE A 341 12.31 -14.01 -31.36
N PRO A 342 12.57 -15.31 -31.62
CA PRO A 342 12.88 -15.80 -32.96
C PRO A 342 11.70 -15.70 -33.94
N ASP A 343 10.46 -15.91 -33.48
CA ASP A 343 9.24 -15.88 -34.28
C ASP A 343 8.12 -15.12 -33.56
N TYR A 344 7.95 -13.86 -33.90
CA TYR A 344 6.93 -12.98 -33.33
C TYR A 344 5.50 -13.47 -33.57
N LYS A 345 5.19 -14.03 -34.77
CA LYS A 345 3.81 -14.49 -35.07
C LYS A 345 3.42 -15.66 -34.18
N LYS A 346 4.32 -16.63 -34.03
CA LYS A 346 4.13 -17.77 -33.15
C LYS A 346 4.02 -17.35 -31.68
N PHE A 347 4.87 -16.41 -31.23
CA PHE A 347 4.85 -15.88 -29.88
C PHE A 347 3.54 -15.17 -29.57
N ILE A 348 3.08 -14.27 -30.45
CA ILE A 348 1.81 -13.53 -30.31
C ILE A 348 0.61 -14.48 -30.24
N ALA A 349 0.60 -15.53 -31.06
CA ALA A 349 -0.46 -16.55 -31.05
C ALA A 349 -0.53 -17.32 -29.72
N SER A 350 0.57 -17.40 -28.96
CA SER A 350 0.68 -18.07 -27.67
C SER A 350 0.40 -17.15 -26.47
N LEU A 351 0.14 -15.85 -26.65
CA LEU A 351 -0.07 -14.91 -25.55
C LEU A 351 -1.34 -15.24 -24.77
N SER A 352 -1.18 -15.39 -23.45
CA SER A 352 -2.28 -15.48 -22.50
C SER A 352 -3.05 -14.16 -22.37
N GLN A 353 -4.21 -14.15 -21.73
CA GLN A 353 -4.98 -12.92 -21.46
C GLN A 353 -4.17 -11.97 -20.56
N LYS A 354 -3.47 -12.48 -19.54
CA LYS A 354 -2.58 -11.70 -18.67
C LYS A 354 -1.46 -11.03 -19.47
N GLU A 355 -0.81 -11.74 -20.37
CA GLU A 355 0.27 -11.19 -21.20
C GLU A 355 -0.22 -10.14 -22.21
N LYS A 356 -1.41 -10.31 -22.75
CA LYS A 356 -2.06 -9.28 -23.57
C LYS A 356 -2.39 -8.03 -22.76
N TYR A 357 -2.80 -8.18 -21.52
CA TYR A 357 -2.99 -7.07 -20.58
C TYR A 357 -1.66 -6.37 -20.27
N ILE A 358 -0.60 -7.12 -19.94
CA ILE A 358 0.75 -6.57 -19.72
C ILE A 358 1.23 -5.80 -20.96
N PHE A 359 1.00 -6.33 -22.16
CA PHE A 359 1.29 -5.60 -23.38
C PHE A 359 0.49 -4.30 -23.46
N SER A 360 -0.77 -4.28 -23.07
CA SER A 360 -1.58 -3.05 -23.08
C SER A 360 -1.07 -1.98 -22.11
N LEU A 361 -0.37 -2.37 -21.04
CA LEU A 361 0.27 -1.46 -20.08
C LEU A 361 1.58 -0.83 -20.59
N GLY A 362 2.12 -1.28 -21.72
CA GLY A 362 3.31 -0.70 -22.33
C GLY A 362 4.53 -1.62 -22.44
N ALA A 363 4.44 -2.85 -21.96
CA ALA A 363 5.53 -3.82 -22.10
C ALA A 363 5.80 -4.18 -23.57
N THR A 364 7.07 -4.43 -23.93
CA THR A 364 7.42 -5.00 -25.24
C THR A 364 7.19 -6.51 -25.24
N LEU A 365 7.14 -7.11 -26.44
CA LEU A 365 7.01 -8.57 -26.55
C LEU A 365 8.25 -9.27 -25.98
N GLU A 366 9.44 -8.72 -26.16
CA GLU A 366 10.71 -9.20 -25.60
C GLU A 366 10.71 -9.18 -24.06
N ALA A 367 10.15 -8.14 -23.48
CA ALA A 367 9.98 -8.04 -22.03
C ALA A 367 8.97 -9.12 -21.54
N ILE A 368 7.86 -9.33 -22.25
CA ILE A 368 6.90 -10.39 -21.93
C ILE A 368 7.52 -11.78 -22.07
N ALA A 369 8.39 -12.01 -23.06
CA ALA A 369 9.13 -13.25 -23.21
C ALA A 369 10.04 -13.51 -22.00
N TRP A 370 10.73 -12.46 -21.51
CA TRP A 370 11.53 -12.55 -20.29
C TRP A 370 10.65 -12.86 -19.06
N TYR A 371 9.53 -12.17 -18.90
CA TYR A 371 8.61 -12.37 -17.77
C TYR A 371 8.09 -13.81 -17.74
N ARG A 372 7.71 -14.38 -18.90
CA ARG A 372 7.25 -15.76 -19.05
C ARG A 372 8.32 -16.77 -18.64
N GLU A 373 9.57 -16.58 -19.06
CA GLU A 373 10.66 -17.48 -18.69
C GLU A 373 11.03 -17.32 -17.21
N LYS A 374 11.11 -16.08 -16.73
CA LYS A 374 11.46 -15.79 -15.35
C LYS A 374 10.43 -16.31 -14.35
N SER A 375 9.15 -16.29 -14.69
CA SER A 375 8.09 -16.83 -13.83
C SER A 375 8.21 -18.32 -13.59
N LYS A 376 8.79 -19.09 -14.52
CA LYS A 376 9.01 -20.54 -14.38
C LYS A 376 10.08 -20.90 -13.34
N GLU A 377 10.96 -19.98 -13.00
CA GLU A 377 11.99 -20.18 -11.97
C GLU A 377 11.43 -20.09 -10.54
N GLN A 378 10.24 -19.53 -10.37
CA GLN A 378 9.63 -19.29 -9.07
C GLN A 378 8.56 -20.34 -8.78
N GLN A 379 8.62 -20.94 -7.59
CA GLN A 379 7.59 -21.87 -7.11
C GLN A 379 6.35 -21.13 -6.57
N ASP A 380 6.52 -19.87 -6.15
CA ASP A 380 5.48 -19.03 -5.58
C ASP A 380 5.15 -17.89 -6.55
N GLU A 381 4.03 -18.03 -7.26
CA GLU A 381 3.56 -17.02 -8.23
C GLU A 381 3.33 -15.66 -7.59
N TRP A 382 2.85 -15.62 -6.33
CA TRP A 382 2.55 -14.38 -5.64
C TRP A 382 3.81 -13.60 -5.29
N ARG A 383 4.85 -14.30 -4.86
CA ARG A 383 6.15 -13.68 -4.60
C ARG A 383 6.77 -13.12 -5.87
N PHE A 384 6.61 -13.83 -6.98
CA PHE A 384 7.07 -13.37 -8.28
C PHE A 384 6.35 -12.08 -8.70
N ILE A 385 5.03 -12.03 -8.58
CA ILE A 385 4.22 -10.84 -8.87
C ILE A 385 4.62 -9.67 -7.95
N SER A 386 4.87 -9.91 -6.67
CA SER A 386 5.36 -8.88 -5.73
C SER A 386 6.74 -8.33 -6.11
N ASP A 387 7.64 -9.18 -6.56
CA ASP A 387 8.98 -8.79 -7.00
C ASP A 387 8.95 -8.07 -8.37
N PHE A 388 8.01 -8.45 -9.26
CA PHE A 388 7.89 -7.96 -10.64
C PHE A 388 6.45 -7.57 -10.99
N PRO A 389 5.87 -6.57 -10.31
CA PRO A 389 4.50 -6.14 -10.55
C PRO A 389 4.37 -5.40 -11.89
N SER A 390 3.28 -5.67 -12.62
CA SER A 390 2.99 -5.04 -13.91
C SER A 390 2.23 -3.74 -13.77
N ASP A 391 1.41 -3.62 -12.73
CA ASP A 391 0.72 -2.40 -12.32
C ASP A 391 0.64 -2.28 -10.79
N ASP A 392 0.20 -1.14 -10.31
CA ASP A 392 0.14 -0.87 -8.87
C ASP A 392 -1.04 -1.56 -8.16
N VAL A 393 -2.03 -2.06 -8.90
CA VAL A 393 -3.10 -2.88 -8.35
C VAL A 393 -2.58 -4.29 -8.10
N GLU A 394 -1.96 -4.91 -9.13
CA GLU A 394 -1.30 -6.21 -9.02
C GLU A 394 -0.22 -6.20 -7.92
N ALA A 395 0.54 -5.10 -7.81
CA ALA A 395 1.63 -4.94 -6.85
C ALA A 395 1.19 -5.23 -5.40
N PHE A 396 0.04 -4.75 -4.99
CA PHE A 396 -0.45 -4.91 -3.63
C PHE A 396 -1.40 -6.11 -3.44
N GLN A 397 -1.88 -6.74 -4.53
CA GLN A 397 -2.72 -7.94 -4.45
C GLN A 397 -1.96 -9.18 -3.96
N SER A 398 -0.67 -9.16 -3.96
CA SER A 398 0.18 -10.33 -3.82
C SER A 398 0.61 -10.64 -2.39
N SER A 399 -0.31 -11.09 -1.54
CA SER A 399 0.06 -12.08 -0.56
C SER A 399 -0.77 -13.33 -0.85
N GLY A 400 -0.20 -14.41 -1.30
CA GLY A 400 -0.88 -15.71 -1.50
C GLY A 400 -1.45 -16.29 -0.18
N ARG A 401 -1.69 -15.42 0.79
CA ARG A 401 -2.24 -15.68 2.11
C ARG A 401 -3.64 -15.14 2.31
N LEU A 402 -4.17 -14.33 1.37
CA LEU A 402 -5.55 -13.86 1.49
C LEU A 402 -6.50 -15.05 1.55
N VAL A 403 -7.37 -15.02 2.53
CA VAL A 403 -8.35 -16.09 2.76
C VAL A 403 -9.43 -16.07 1.68
N PHE A 404 -9.81 -14.89 1.22
CA PHE A 404 -10.87 -14.70 0.22
C PHE A 404 -10.26 -14.29 -1.13
N ASP A 405 -10.81 -14.85 -2.22
CA ASP A 405 -10.37 -14.50 -3.57
C ASP A 405 -10.64 -13.00 -3.82
N ILE A 406 -9.63 -12.29 -4.30
CA ILE A 406 -9.72 -10.86 -4.54
C ILE A 406 -10.81 -10.50 -5.56
N LYS A 407 -11.08 -11.39 -6.53
CA LYS A 407 -12.15 -11.19 -7.52
C LYS A 407 -13.53 -11.21 -6.87
N ASP A 408 -13.72 -12.12 -5.90
CA ASP A 408 -14.98 -12.22 -5.15
C ASP A 408 -15.15 -11.00 -4.25
N VAL A 409 -14.09 -10.56 -3.57
CA VAL A 409 -14.09 -9.35 -2.75
C VAL A 409 -14.38 -8.10 -3.61
N GLU A 410 -13.78 -8.00 -4.79
CA GLU A 410 -14.02 -6.85 -5.68
C GLU A 410 -15.43 -6.85 -6.28
N ARG A 411 -16.00 -8.01 -6.58
CA ARG A 411 -17.41 -8.14 -6.96
C ARG A 411 -18.34 -7.62 -5.86
N LEU A 412 -18.12 -8.02 -4.60
CA LEU A 412 -18.87 -7.49 -3.46
C LEU A 412 -18.71 -5.97 -3.33
N ARG A 413 -17.49 -5.46 -3.52
CA ARG A 413 -17.21 -4.01 -3.46
C ARG A 413 -18.07 -3.20 -4.41
N GLN A 414 -18.34 -3.71 -5.61
CA GLN A 414 -19.21 -3.08 -6.59
C GLN A 414 -20.67 -3.02 -6.14
N GLY A 415 -21.10 -3.95 -5.27
CA GLY A 415 -22.43 -3.98 -4.67
C GLY A 415 -22.60 -3.08 -3.44
N CYS A 416 -21.51 -2.54 -2.88
CA CYS A 416 -21.58 -1.71 -1.68
C CYS A 416 -22.29 -0.38 -1.94
N ARG A 417 -23.08 0.07 -0.95
CA ARG A 417 -23.81 1.34 -1.00
C ARG A 417 -23.81 2.02 0.38
N PRO A 418 -23.88 3.35 0.43
CA PRO A 418 -24.05 4.04 1.70
C PRO A 418 -25.34 3.59 2.41
N PRO A 419 -25.39 3.62 3.75
CA PRO A 419 -26.63 3.32 4.48
C PRO A 419 -27.73 4.32 4.12
N ALA A 420 -28.97 3.86 4.09
CA ALA A 420 -30.13 4.71 3.86
C ALA A 420 -30.32 5.72 4.99
N THR A 421 -29.97 5.33 6.23
CA THR A 421 -29.97 6.18 7.41
C THR A 421 -28.98 5.67 8.45
N THR A 422 -28.57 6.58 9.36
CA THR A 422 -27.80 6.24 10.57
C THR A 422 -28.55 6.69 11.80
N GLY A 423 -28.33 6.04 12.95
CA GLY A 423 -29.01 6.39 14.18
C GLY A 423 -28.73 5.43 15.33
N GLU A 424 -29.67 5.36 16.26
CA GLU A 424 -29.63 4.40 17.39
C GLU A 424 -31.01 3.81 17.64
N ILE A 425 -31.06 2.56 18.13
CA ILE A 425 -32.27 2.00 18.73
C ILE A 425 -32.25 2.37 20.19
N VAL A 426 -33.34 2.99 20.66
CA VAL A 426 -33.49 3.47 22.05
C VAL A 426 -34.75 2.83 22.65
N GLY A 427 -34.66 2.33 23.88
CA GLY A 427 -35.75 1.87 24.73
C GLY A 427 -35.83 2.70 26.00
N ASP A 428 -36.75 2.37 26.89
CA ASP A 428 -36.96 3.10 28.14
C ASP A 428 -35.80 2.95 29.14
N ALA A 429 -34.96 1.89 28.97
CA ALA A 429 -33.75 1.66 29.74
C ALA A 429 -32.62 1.13 28.83
N ILE A 430 -31.37 1.10 29.35
CA ILE A 430 -30.20 0.56 28.62
C ILE A 430 -30.03 -0.96 28.80
N ASP A 431 -30.56 -1.52 29.86
CA ASP A 431 -30.54 -2.95 30.21
C ASP A 431 -31.84 -3.41 30.90
N GLY A 432 -31.94 -4.72 31.14
CA GLY A 432 -33.12 -5.28 31.79
C GLY A 432 -34.36 -5.38 30.88
N ARG A 433 -35.50 -5.69 31.49
CA ARG A 433 -36.76 -5.83 30.74
C ARG A 433 -37.23 -4.52 30.13
N GLU A 434 -37.06 -3.41 30.85
CA GLU A 434 -37.46 -2.08 30.44
C GLU A 434 -36.66 -1.58 29.21
N ALA A 435 -35.51 -2.18 28.95
CA ALA A 435 -34.74 -1.91 27.74
C ALA A 435 -35.48 -2.30 26.44
N LEU A 436 -36.50 -3.14 26.53
CA LEU A 436 -37.30 -3.60 25.39
C LEU A 436 -38.65 -2.87 25.28
N ASP A 437 -38.97 -2.01 26.24
CA ASP A 437 -40.18 -1.19 26.23
C ASP A 437 -39.88 0.15 25.50
N GLY A 438 -40.85 0.71 24.82
CA GLY A 438 -40.69 1.97 24.10
C GLY A 438 -39.69 1.96 22.94
N LEU A 439 -39.27 0.79 22.45
CA LEU A 439 -38.25 0.66 21.40
C LEU A 439 -38.61 1.42 20.12
N HIS A 440 -37.75 2.34 19.73
CA HIS A 440 -37.85 3.07 18.47
C HIS A 440 -36.48 3.44 17.91
N PHE A 441 -36.43 3.72 16.62
CA PHE A 441 -35.21 4.19 15.94
C PHE A 441 -35.14 5.71 16.03
N VAL A 442 -34.01 6.23 16.50
CA VAL A 442 -33.70 7.65 16.55
C VAL A 442 -32.64 7.97 15.48
N PRO A 443 -32.99 8.64 14.38
CA PRO A 443 -32.03 9.05 13.38
C PRO A 443 -30.99 10.03 13.95
N SER A 444 -29.70 9.80 13.66
CA SER A 444 -28.60 10.67 14.05
C SER A 444 -27.44 10.52 13.06
N VAL A 445 -26.83 11.63 12.67
CA VAL A 445 -25.66 11.63 11.78
C VAL A 445 -24.46 10.93 12.43
N ASP A 446 -24.32 11.06 13.75
CA ASP A 446 -23.24 10.42 14.54
C ASP A 446 -23.67 9.06 15.12
N GLY A 447 -24.85 8.57 14.74
CA GLY A 447 -25.39 7.28 15.19
C GLY A 447 -24.53 6.10 14.76
N LYS A 448 -24.32 5.14 15.67
CA LYS A 448 -23.47 3.97 15.45
C LYS A 448 -24.17 2.85 14.68
N LEU A 449 -25.50 2.87 14.57
CA LEU A 449 -26.28 1.92 13.78
C LEU A 449 -26.46 2.45 12.35
N LYS A 450 -25.82 1.79 11.39
CA LYS A 450 -26.03 1.97 9.96
C LYS A 450 -27.20 1.10 9.53
N VAL A 451 -28.18 1.65 8.83
CA VAL A 451 -29.39 0.94 8.38
C VAL A 451 -29.50 1.09 6.87
N TRP A 452 -29.47 -0.01 6.15
CA TRP A 452 -29.75 -0.09 4.71
C TRP A 452 -31.21 -0.39 4.43
N THR A 453 -31.83 -1.24 5.29
CA THR A 453 -33.25 -1.61 5.17
C THR A 453 -33.86 -1.70 6.57
N LEU A 454 -34.94 -0.96 6.82
CA LEU A 454 -35.72 -1.04 8.06
C LEU A 454 -36.51 -2.36 8.12
N PRO A 455 -36.86 -2.84 9.34
CA PRO A 455 -37.66 -4.05 9.48
C PRO A 455 -39.01 -3.92 8.79
N SER A 456 -39.41 -4.96 8.07
CA SER A 456 -40.71 -5.04 7.39
C SER A 456 -41.81 -5.56 8.29
N GLU A 457 -43.06 -5.16 8.03
CA GLU A 457 -44.29 -5.64 8.68
C GLU A 457 -44.79 -6.98 8.13
N GLU A 458 -44.21 -7.48 7.05
CA GLU A 458 -44.64 -8.73 6.42
C GLU A 458 -44.52 -9.91 7.35
N PRO A 459 -45.56 -10.78 7.41
CA PRO A 459 -45.63 -11.92 8.31
C PRO A 459 -44.76 -13.08 7.80
N VAL A 460 -43.47 -13.00 8.06
CA VAL A 460 -42.48 -14.00 7.66
C VAL A 460 -41.78 -14.54 8.90
N SER A 461 -41.81 -15.85 9.11
CA SER A 461 -41.10 -16.53 10.20
C SER A 461 -39.63 -16.77 9.83
N ASN A 462 -38.74 -16.78 10.83
CA ASN A 462 -37.30 -16.99 10.68
C ASN A 462 -36.62 -16.02 9.71
N ARG A 463 -37.15 -14.79 9.58
CA ARG A 463 -36.68 -13.80 8.60
C ARG A 463 -35.34 -13.19 8.98
N TYR A 464 -35.17 -12.73 10.22
CA TYR A 464 -34.01 -11.98 10.63
C TYR A 464 -33.06 -12.75 11.56
N ALA A 465 -31.76 -12.60 11.36
CA ALA A 465 -30.71 -13.03 12.27
C ALA A 465 -29.88 -11.83 12.72
N VAL A 466 -29.51 -11.79 14.01
CA VAL A 466 -28.62 -10.78 14.59
C VAL A 466 -27.39 -11.49 15.12
N ILE A 467 -26.24 -11.17 14.55
CA ILE A 467 -24.95 -11.77 14.87
C ILE A 467 -24.08 -10.75 15.61
N VAL A 468 -23.51 -11.17 16.73
CA VAL A 468 -22.74 -10.28 17.62
C VAL A 468 -21.33 -10.82 17.82
N ASP A 469 -20.34 -9.98 17.52
CA ASP A 469 -18.97 -10.14 17.94
C ASP A 469 -18.62 -9.01 18.92
N ILE A 470 -18.07 -9.38 20.10
CA ILE A 470 -17.85 -8.43 21.19
C ILE A 470 -16.36 -8.10 21.26
N GLY A 471 -15.98 -6.89 20.90
CA GLY A 471 -14.61 -6.40 20.96
C GLY A 471 -14.05 -6.33 22.38
N VAL A 472 -12.72 -6.44 22.48
CA VAL A 472 -12.00 -6.40 23.76
C VAL A 472 -11.43 -4.99 23.98
N GLY A 473 -12.03 -4.24 24.92
CA GLY A 473 -11.54 -2.91 25.33
C GLY A 473 -12.53 -1.79 25.08
N LEU A 474 -12.29 -0.65 25.74
CA LEU A 474 -13.16 0.54 25.69
C LEU A 474 -12.49 1.75 25.02
N SER A 475 -11.21 1.62 24.61
CA SER A 475 -10.45 2.71 23.98
C SER A 475 -10.66 2.72 22.45
N GLU A 476 -10.53 3.87 21.81
CA GLU A 476 -10.64 4.04 20.35
C GLU A 476 -9.64 3.15 19.54
N GLY A 477 -8.57 2.69 20.16
CA GLY A 477 -7.59 1.77 19.55
C GLY A 477 -7.91 0.28 19.73
N ALA A 478 -8.94 -0.07 20.50
CA ALA A 478 -9.35 -1.47 20.74
C ALA A 478 -10.23 -2.00 19.59
N ASP A 479 -10.48 -3.33 19.57
CA ASP A 479 -11.38 -3.98 18.63
C ASP A 479 -12.81 -3.49 18.85
N ASN A 480 -13.54 -3.26 17.76
CA ASN A 480 -14.95 -2.85 17.83
C ASN A 480 -15.83 -4.03 18.19
N SER A 481 -16.89 -3.76 18.96
CA SER A 481 -18.02 -4.67 18.98
C SER A 481 -18.89 -4.45 17.74
N ILE A 482 -19.26 -5.53 17.07
CA ILE A 482 -20.06 -5.51 15.84
C ILE A 482 -21.37 -6.26 16.09
N ILE A 483 -22.50 -5.64 15.72
CA ILE A 483 -23.82 -6.26 15.70
C ILE A 483 -24.34 -6.18 14.26
N CYS A 484 -24.38 -7.32 13.58
CA CYS A 484 -24.80 -7.43 12.18
C CYS A 484 -26.21 -8.01 12.09
N VAL A 485 -27.09 -7.38 11.32
CA VAL A 485 -28.45 -7.85 11.05
C VAL A 485 -28.55 -8.37 9.63
N ILE A 486 -29.00 -9.60 9.48
CA ILE A 486 -29.14 -10.29 8.20
C ILE A 486 -30.64 -10.55 7.95
N ASP A 487 -31.16 -10.12 6.80
CA ASP A 487 -32.51 -10.42 6.31
C ASP A 487 -32.46 -11.61 5.34
N ARG A 488 -33.33 -12.57 5.54
CA ARG A 488 -33.44 -13.81 4.75
C ARG A 488 -34.65 -13.80 3.82
N TYR A 489 -35.34 -12.66 3.69
CA TYR A 489 -36.60 -12.58 2.94
C TYR A 489 -36.52 -13.16 1.54
N TYR A 490 -35.50 -12.78 0.78
CA TYR A 490 -35.36 -13.25 -0.60
C TYR A 490 -35.09 -14.75 -0.73
N MET A 491 -34.69 -15.42 0.35
CA MET A 491 -34.55 -16.89 0.34
C MET A 491 -35.89 -17.63 0.18
N LEU A 492 -37.06 -16.95 0.40
CA LEU A 492 -38.38 -17.51 0.11
C LEU A 492 -38.55 -17.89 -1.37
N GLU A 493 -37.94 -17.14 -2.26
CA GLU A 493 -38.05 -17.28 -3.71
C GLU A 493 -36.75 -17.83 -4.33
N GLY A 494 -35.88 -18.42 -3.53
CA GLY A 494 -34.60 -18.96 -4.00
C GLY A 494 -33.51 -17.91 -4.23
N GLY A 495 -33.70 -16.67 -3.73
CA GLY A 495 -32.69 -15.62 -3.67
C GLY A 495 -31.72 -15.81 -2.50
N VAL A 496 -30.94 -14.78 -2.21
CA VAL A 496 -29.87 -14.82 -1.20
C VAL A 496 -30.16 -13.90 -0.02
N PRO A 497 -29.62 -14.17 1.19
CA PRO A 497 -29.71 -13.29 2.33
C PRO A 497 -28.91 -12.02 2.12
N GLU A 498 -29.33 -10.91 2.76
CA GLU A 498 -28.61 -9.63 2.71
C GLU A 498 -28.36 -9.04 4.10
N VAL A 499 -27.25 -8.30 4.25
CA VAL A 499 -27.01 -7.48 5.44
C VAL A 499 -27.86 -6.22 5.34
N VAL A 500 -28.72 -5.98 6.34
CA VAL A 500 -29.68 -4.85 6.34
C VAL A 500 -29.36 -3.78 7.37
N ALA A 501 -28.61 -4.10 8.42
CA ALA A 501 -28.10 -3.13 9.38
C ALA A 501 -26.82 -3.60 10.06
N GLU A 502 -26.02 -2.64 10.53
CA GLU A 502 -24.81 -2.88 11.33
C GLU A 502 -24.63 -1.81 12.39
N TRP A 503 -24.48 -2.21 13.64
CA TRP A 503 -23.99 -1.36 14.70
C TRP A 503 -22.51 -1.66 14.98
N SER A 504 -21.69 -0.60 15.15
CA SER A 504 -20.26 -0.73 15.41
C SER A 504 -19.81 0.29 16.46
N GLY A 505 -19.17 -0.18 17.54
CA GLY A 505 -18.72 0.74 18.59
C GLY A 505 -18.07 0.05 19.79
N HIS A 506 -17.77 0.85 20.81
CA HIS A 506 -17.16 0.41 22.07
C HIS A 506 -18.13 0.69 23.22
N LEU A 507 -18.63 -0.37 23.85
CA LEU A 507 -19.47 -0.33 25.06
C LEU A 507 -19.01 -1.44 26.01
N PRO A 508 -19.34 -1.37 27.31
CA PRO A 508 -19.21 -2.51 28.21
C PRO A 508 -19.92 -3.76 27.64
N LYS A 509 -19.31 -4.93 27.81
CA LYS A 509 -19.75 -6.17 27.17
C LYS A 509 -21.20 -6.53 27.41
N ASP A 510 -21.69 -6.35 28.63
CA ASP A 510 -23.09 -6.55 29.01
C ASP A 510 -23.99 -5.57 28.26
N ILE A 511 -23.60 -4.31 28.15
CA ILE A 511 -24.38 -3.29 27.42
C ILE A 511 -24.39 -3.57 25.91
N VAL A 512 -23.29 -4.10 25.33
CA VAL A 512 -23.27 -4.55 23.92
C VAL A 512 -24.32 -5.64 23.68
N VAL A 513 -24.41 -6.62 24.59
CA VAL A 513 -25.40 -7.69 24.46
C VAL A 513 -26.82 -7.14 24.61
N TRP A 514 -27.10 -6.22 25.55
CA TRP A 514 -28.40 -5.55 25.66
C TRP A 514 -28.74 -4.73 24.42
N LYS A 515 -27.78 -4.00 23.85
CA LYS A 515 -27.93 -3.28 22.57
C LYS A 515 -28.31 -4.26 21.45
N ALA A 516 -27.67 -5.43 21.39
CA ALA A 516 -28.02 -6.47 20.42
C ALA A 516 -29.43 -7.03 20.62
N VAL A 517 -29.87 -7.20 21.86
CA VAL A 517 -31.26 -7.61 22.18
C VAL A 517 -32.25 -6.54 21.75
N GLN A 518 -31.98 -5.24 21.98
CA GLN A 518 -32.80 -4.13 21.48
C GLN A 518 -32.93 -4.16 19.97
N ILE A 519 -31.79 -4.31 19.24
CA ILE A 519 -31.79 -4.40 17.79
C ILE A 519 -32.55 -5.65 17.32
N ALA A 520 -32.31 -6.80 17.93
CA ALA A 520 -33.02 -8.05 17.59
C ALA A 520 -34.54 -7.93 17.83
N LYS A 521 -34.96 -7.29 18.90
CA LYS A 521 -36.40 -7.02 19.21
C LYS A 521 -37.01 -6.08 18.18
N PHE A 522 -36.28 -5.00 17.82
CA PHE A 522 -36.69 -4.04 16.78
C PHE A 522 -36.84 -4.73 15.41
N TYR A 523 -35.92 -5.65 15.04
CA TYR A 523 -36.02 -6.48 13.85
C TYR A 523 -36.90 -7.73 14.08
N ARG A 524 -38.12 -7.54 14.62
CA ARG A 524 -39.19 -8.54 14.72
C ARG A 524 -38.83 -9.82 15.50
N ASN A 525 -38.16 -9.65 16.65
CA ASN A 525 -37.67 -10.78 17.46
C ASN A 525 -36.69 -11.68 16.65
N ALA A 526 -35.74 -11.07 15.97
CA ALA A 526 -34.70 -11.75 15.19
C ALA A 526 -33.98 -12.85 15.99
N PHE A 527 -33.47 -13.87 15.32
CA PHE A 527 -32.67 -14.91 15.96
C PHE A 527 -31.33 -14.33 16.40
N LEU A 528 -31.09 -14.28 17.71
CA LEU A 528 -29.89 -13.65 18.29
C LEU A 528 -28.75 -14.67 18.47
N VAL A 529 -27.61 -14.37 17.92
CA VAL A 529 -26.39 -15.19 18.00
C VAL A 529 -25.22 -14.35 18.53
N VAL A 530 -24.77 -14.67 19.74
CA VAL A 530 -23.64 -13.95 20.38
C VAL A 530 -22.41 -14.85 20.37
N GLU A 531 -21.27 -14.36 19.86
CA GLU A 531 -20.01 -15.08 19.95
C GLU A 531 -19.49 -15.11 21.38
N LYS A 532 -19.17 -16.33 21.85
CA LYS A 532 -18.85 -16.55 23.26
C LYS A 532 -17.39 -16.26 23.60
N ASN A 533 -16.44 -16.44 22.69
CA ASN A 533 -15.00 -16.39 22.98
C ASN A 533 -14.48 -15.00 23.32
N SER A 534 -15.15 -13.96 22.82
CA SER A 534 -14.80 -12.56 23.06
C SER A 534 -15.10 -12.09 24.48
N ILE A 535 -15.76 -12.91 25.28
CA ILE A 535 -16.25 -12.50 26.60
C ILE A 535 -15.26 -12.81 27.75
N VAL A 536 -14.45 -13.91 27.75
CA VAL A 536 -13.38 -14.12 28.78
C VAL A 536 -12.26 -15.11 28.39
N PRO A 537 -10.97 -14.83 28.69
CA PRO A 537 -9.85 -15.76 28.48
C PRO A 537 -9.54 -16.74 29.62
N ARG A 538 -9.93 -16.49 30.86
CA ARG A 538 -9.62 -17.39 32.01
C ARG A 538 -10.48 -17.12 33.23
N ALA A 539 -11.18 -18.13 33.71
CA ALA A 539 -11.94 -18.26 34.97
C ALA A 539 -13.33 -17.61 35.01
N THR A 540 -14.31 -18.50 35.23
CA THR A 540 -15.73 -18.28 35.53
C THR A 540 -16.62 -17.80 34.38
N ASP A 541 -17.72 -18.50 34.21
CA ASP A 541 -18.79 -18.38 33.26
C ASP A 541 -19.52 -17.00 33.19
N TYR A 542 -18.76 -15.86 33.21
CA TYR A 542 -19.38 -14.53 33.17
C TYR A 542 -20.17 -14.31 31.86
N SER A 543 -19.70 -14.84 30.75
CA SER A 543 -20.43 -14.81 29.48
C SER A 543 -21.70 -15.62 29.51
N GLN A 544 -21.62 -16.81 30.09
CA GLN A 544 -22.81 -17.66 30.32
C GLN A 544 -23.79 -16.96 31.27
N PHE A 545 -23.29 -16.28 32.29
CA PHE A 545 -24.12 -15.51 33.23
C PHE A 545 -24.86 -14.37 32.54
N ILE A 546 -24.19 -13.54 31.70
CA ILE A 546 -24.86 -12.48 30.94
C ILE A 546 -25.99 -13.06 30.07
N LEU A 547 -25.70 -14.13 29.31
CA LEU A 547 -26.71 -14.72 28.43
C LEU A 547 -27.83 -15.36 29.21
N GLU A 548 -27.56 -15.98 30.36
CA GLU A 548 -28.58 -16.55 31.24
C GLU A 548 -29.53 -15.50 31.87
N THR A 549 -29.04 -14.28 32.10
CA THR A 549 -29.89 -13.17 32.56
C THR A 549 -30.82 -12.64 31.46
N ILE A 550 -30.43 -12.78 30.20
CA ILE A 550 -31.18 -12.29 29.04
C ILE A 550 -32.26 -13.29 28.58
N VAL A 551 -31.97 -14.59 28.63
CA VAL A 551 -32.89 -15.65 28.14
C VAL A 551 -34.31 -15.58 28.69
N PRO A 552 -34.56 -15.29 29.98
CA PRO A 552 -35.93 -15.14 30.51
C PRO A 552 -36.69 -13.94 29.91
N ILE A 553 -35.97 -12.96 29.34
CA ILE A 553 -36.53 -11.73 28.78
C ILE A 553 -36.62 -11.84 27.25
N TYR A 554 -35.57 -12.43 26.63
CA TYR A 554 -35.48 -12.66 25.19
C TYR A 554 -35.08 -14.10 24.89
N SER A 555 -36.05 -14.93 24.51
CA SER A 555 -35.86 -16.38 24.38
C SER A 555 -35.36 -16.84 23.00
N ASN A 556 -35.47 -15.99 21.96
CA ASN A 556 -35.00 -16.33 20.59
C ASN A 556 -33.50 -16.18 20.42
N ILE A 557 -32.72 -16.96 21.18
CA ILE A 557 -31.26 -16.91 21.24
C ILE A 557 -30.66 -18.28 20.91
N TYR A 558 -29.52 -18.25 20.20
CA TYR A 558 -28.82 -19.47 19.81
C TYR A 558 -28.27 -20.25 21.00
N THR A 559 -28.52 -21.58 21.01
CA THR A 559 -27.95 -22.51 21.99
C THR A 559 -27.01 -23.51 21.30
N HIS A 560 -25.85 -23.74 21.90
CA HIS A 560 -24.91 -24.73 21.43
C HIS A 560 -25.27 -26.17 21.85
N THR A 561 -26.07 -26.33 22.89
CA THR A 561 -26.44 -27.64 23.41
C THR A 561 -27.58 -28.23 22.58
N PRO A 562 -27.44 -29.46 22.03
CA PRO A 562 -28.54 -30.14 21.33
C PRO A 562 -29.80 -30.28 22.21
N ILE A 563 -30.94 -30.10 21.60
CA ILE A 563 -32.22 -30.07 22.33
C ILE A 563 -32.55 -31.41 23.02
N ASP A 564 -32.17 -32.53 22.42
CA ASP A 564 -32.32 -33.84 23.03
C ASP A 564 -31.53 -33.99 24.33
N GLN A 565 -30.34 -33.33 24.42
CA GLN A 565 -29.58 -33.27 25.65
C GLN A 565 -30.22 -32.37 26.70
N VAL A 566 -30.78 -31.22 26.26
CA VAL A 566 -31.56 -30.35 27.18
C VAL A 566 -32.78 -31.07 27.72
N ARG A 567 -33.49 -31.83 26.89
CA ARG A 567 -34.63 -32.69 27.31
C ARG A 567 -34.21 -33.78 28.30
N ARG A 568 -32.95 -34.20 28.30
CA ARG A 568 -32.37 -35.15 29.27
C ARG A 568 -31.86 -34.47 30.54
N GLY A 569 -32.12 -33.17 30.72
CA GLY A 569 -31.73 -32.41 31.91
C GLY A 569 -30.35 -31.80 31.89
N ILE A 570 -29.69 -31.81 30.74
CA ILE A 570 -28.40 -31.10 30.58
C ILE A 570 -28.69 -29.60 30.45
N ARG A 571 -27.98 -28.78 31.25
CA ARG A 571 -28.15 -27.33 31.26
C ARG A 571 -27.78 -26.76 29.88
N PRO A 572 -28.63 -25.94 29.24
CA PRO A 572 -28.33 -25.34 27.93
C PRO A 572 -27.12 -24.40 28.02
N LYS A 573 -26.27 -24.47 27.02
CA LYS A 573 -25.13 -23.55 26.83
C LYS A 573 -25.48 -22.56 25.71
N TYR A 574 -25.63 -21.30 26.06
CA TYR A 574 -26.01 -20.24 25.14
C TYR A 574 -24.77 -19.66 24.46
N GLY A 575 -24.96 -19.07 23.26
CA GLY A 575 -23.94 -18.42 22.46
C GLY A 575 -23.16 -19.35 21.51
N TYR A 576 -22.60 -18.75 20.46
CA TYR A 576 -21.81 -19.44 19.46
C TYR A 576 -20.37 -19.61 19.97
N HIS A 577 -19.86 -20.84 20.01
CA HIS A 577 -18.51 -21.13 20.48
C HIS A 577 -17.55 -21.27 19.32
N THR A 578 -16.59 -20.34 19.23
CA THR A 578 -15.53 -20.36 18.22
C THR A 578 -14.29 -21.03 18.79
N ASN A 579 -13.84 -22.12 18.16
CA ASN A 579 -12.56 -22.77 18.37
C ASN A 579 -11.85 -22.94 17.02
N HIS A 580 -10.62 -23.43 17.00
CA HIS A 580 -9.83 -23.58 15.79
C HIS A 580 -10.58 -24.38 14.69
N THR A 581 -11.25 -25.47 15.05
CA THR A 581 -11.98 -26.33 14.12
C THR A 581 -13.23 -25.64 13.58
N SER A 582 -14.04 -25.00 14.45
CA SER A 582 -15.23 -24.27 14.01
C SER A 582 -14.87 -23.01 13.21
N LYS A 583 -13.75 -22.32 13.56
CA LYS A 583 -13.26 -21.17 12.80
C LYS A 583 -12.88 -21.57 11.37
N LEU A 584 -12.17 -22.68 11.20
CA LEU A 584 -11.85 -23.22 9.87
C LEU A 584 -13.11 -23.59 9.08
N ALA A 585 -14.08 -24.25 9.73
CA ALA A 585 -15.31 -24.69 9.06
C ALA A 585 -16.12 -23.51 8.52
N PHE A 586 -16.42 -22.49 9.35
CA PHE A 586 -17.23 -21.37 8.89
C PHE A 586 -16.47 -20.46 7.89
N ILE A 587 -15.15 -20.32 8.00
CA ILE A 587 -14.35 -19.59 6.99
C ILE A 587 -14.41 -20.33 5.65
N THR A 588 -14.19 -21.65 5.65
CA THR A 588 -14.25 -22.47 4.41
C THR A 588 -15.65 -22.40 3.79
N PHE A 589 -16.69 -22.43 4.61
CA PHE A 589 -18.06 -22.26 4.12
C PHE A 589 -18.27 -20.85 3.55
N PHE A 590 -17.77 -19.82 4.18
CA PHE A 590 -17.89 -18.45 3.70
C PHE A 590 -17.13 -18.22 2.39
N GLN A 591 -15.97 -18.86 2.19
CA GLN A 591 -15.29 -18.89 0.88
C GLN A 591 -16.19 -19.45 -0.22
N LYS A 592 -16.97 -20.51 0.08
CA LYS A 592 -17.98 -21.04 -0.85
C LYS A 592 -19.09 -20.00 -1.11
N VAL A 593 -19.61 -19.37 -0.05
CA VAL A 593 -20.66 -18.34 -0.14
C VAL A 593 -20.21 -17.20 -1.06
N LEU A 594 -18.97 -16.73 -0.92
CA LEU A 594 -18.43 -15.69 -1.79
C LEU A 594 -18.29 -16.14 -3.23
N ARG A 595 -17.67 -17.30 -3.48
CA ARG A 595 -17.44 -17.84 -4.82
C ARG A 595 -18.72 -18.08 -5.59
N GLU A 596 -19.80 -18.52 -4.91
CA GLU A 596 -21.10 -18.88 -5.51
C GLU A 596 -22.11 -17.71 -5.45
N ASP A 597 -21.68 -16.52 -5.00
CA ASP A 597 -22.49 -15.30 -4.91
C ASP A 597 -23.77 -15.49 -4.06
N MET A 598 -23.61 -16.16 -2.90
CA MET A 598 -24.72 -16.61 -2.06
C MET A 598 -25.16 -15.59 -0.99
N TYR A 599 -24.69 -14.33 -1.01
CA TYR A 599 -25.20 -13.28 -0.13
C TYR A 599 -24.92 -11.88 -0.68
N TYR A 600 -25.65 -10.88 -0.19
CA TYR A 600 -25.45 -9.48 -0.55
C TYR A 600 -24.86 -8.68 0.62
N GLU A 601 -23.74 -7.95 0.36
CA GLU A 601 -23.04 -7.13 1.34
C GLU A 601 -23.04 -5.65 0.93
N PRO A 602 -23.82 -4.78 1.60
CA PRO A 602 -23.81 -3.35 1.29
C PRO A 602 -22.72 -2.58 2.04
N CYS A 603 -22.09 -3.15 3.07
CA CYS A 603 -21.12 -2.47 3.95
C CYS A 603 -19.72 -2.49 3.35
N LEU A 604 -19.22 -1.34 2.92
CA LEU A 604 -17.88 -1.21 2.34
C LEU A 604 -16.76 -1.56 3.35
N GLU A 605 -16.94 -1.23 4.62
CA GLU A 605 -15.96 -1.54 5.66
C GLU A 605 -15.80 -3.05 5.86
N ALA A 606 -16.89 -3.82 5.80
CA ALA A 606 -16.82 -5.28 5.85
C ALA A 606 -16.05 -5.87 4.67
N VAL A 607 -16.29 -5.36 3.45
CA VAL A 607 -15.57 -5.79 2.26
C VAL A 607 -14.08 -5.40 2.32
N ASN A 608 -13.75 -4.25 2.92
CA ASN A 608 -12.35 -3.86 3.14
C ASN A 608 -11.64 -4.81 4.11
N GLU A 609 -12.29 -5.23 5.20
CA GLU A 609 -11.75 -6.22 6.14
C GLU A 609 -11.55 -7.59 5.45
N MET A 610 -12.47 -8.04 4.60
CA MET A 610 -12.31 -9.28 3.81
C MET A 610 -11.07 -9.22 2.90
N GLY A 611 -10.79 -8.07 2.31
CA GLY A 611 -9.62 -7.85 1.46
C GLY A 611 -8.28 -7.85 2.20
N THR A 612 -8.29 -7.84 3.54
CA THR A 612 -7.10 -7.84 4.40
C THR A 612 -7.04 -9.03 5.37
N TYR A 613 -7.91 -10.02 5.19
CA TYR A 613 -7.95 -11.20 6.03
C TYR A 613 -7.07 -12.30 5.47
N GLU A 614 -6.06 -12.77 6.24
CA GLU A 614 -5.04 -13.68 5.74
C GLU A 614 -4.88 -14.95 6.58
N HIS A 615 -4.33 -15.98 5.95
CA HIS A 615 -3.83 -17.16 6.61
C HIS A 615 -2.38 -16.91 7.03
N THR A 616 -2.10 -16.86 8.32
CA THR A 616 -0.78 -16.53 8.83
C THR A 616 0.22 -17.69 8.68
N VAL A 617 1.51 -17.38 8.79
CA VAL A 617 2.60 -18.38 8.80
C VAL A 617 2.44 -19.39 9.96
N LYS A 618 1.74 -18.98 11.02
CA LYS A 618 1.46 -19.83 12.20
C LYS A 618 0.28 -20.78 11.99
N GLY A 619 -0.39 -20.73 10.83
CA GLY A 619 -1.57 -21.54 10.55
C GLY A 619 -2.88 -21.01 11.13
N THR A 620 -2.90 -19.75 11.58
CA THR A 620 -4.09 -19.05 12.08
C THR A 620 -4.69 -18.14 10.98
N TYR A 621 -5.93 -17.70 11.18
CA TYR A 621 -6.62 -16.76 10.31
C TYR A 621 -6.80 -15.46 11.07
N GLU A 622 -6.22 -14.37 10.56
CA GLU A 622 -6.18 -13.07 11.23
C GLU A 622 -6.21 -11.94 10.19
N ALA A 623 -6.61 -10.74 10.59
CA ALA A 623 -6.40 -9.56 9.76
C ALA A 623 -4.90 -9.24 9.64
N ILE A 624 -4.48 -8.72 8.49
CA ILE A 624 -3.14 -8.16 8.30
C ILE A 624 -2.90 -7.10 9.38
N GLU A 625 -1.69 -7.07 9.94
CA GLU A 625 -1.32 -6.17 11.03
C GLU A 625 -1.75 -4.72 10.77
N GLY A 626 -2.43 -4.14 11.75
CA GLY A 626 -3.02 -2.79 11.66
C GLY A 626 -4.42 -2.73 11.03
N ASN A 627 -4.99 -3.87 10.63
CA ASN A 627 -6.39 -4.00 10.19
C ASN A 627 -7.20 -4.78 11.22
N ARG A 628 -8.51 -4.85 11.00
CA ARG A 628 -9.48 -5.53 11.87
C ARG A 628 -10.17 -6.65 11.11
N ASP A 629 -10.70 -7.65 11.83
CA ASP A 629 -11.47 -8.77 11.30
C ASP A 629 -12.83 -8.98 11.98
N ASP A 630 -13.25 -8.04 12.84
CA ASP A 630 -14.47 -8.12 13.62
C ASP A 630 -15.71 -8.31 12.71
N ARG A 631 -15.76 -7.59 11.59
CA ARG A 631 -16.85 -7.71 10.61
C ARG A 631 -16.77 -9.01 9.83
N VAL A 632 -15.57 -9.47 9.48
CA VAL A 632 -15.37 -10.75 8.78
C VAL A 632 -15.92 -11.89 9.61
N ILE A 633 -15.62 -11.93 10.90
CA ILE A 633 -16.08 -12.97 11.81
C ILE A 633 -17.61 -12.98 11.90
N THR A 634 -18.24 -11.81 12.07
CA THR A 634 -19.72 -11.75 12.13
C THR A 634 -20.37 -12.23 10.82
N ARG A 635 -19.79 -11.98 9.64
CA ARG A 635 -20.30 -12.47 8.35
C ARG A 635 -20.11 -13.98 8.21
N CYS A 636 -18.94 -14.50 8.57
CA CYS A 636 -18.68 -15.94 8.54
C CYS A 636 -19.63 -16.73 9.44
N ILE A 637 -19.79 -16.30 10.69
CA ILE A 637 -20.75 -16.90 11.62
C ILE A 637 -22.18 -16.72 11.10
N GLY A 638 -22.51 -15.51 10.61
CA GLY A 638 -23.84 -15.20 10.09
C GLY A 638 -24.28 -16.14 8.97
N MET A 639 -23.40 -16.37 7.99
CA MET A 639 -23.70 -17.27 6.89
C MET A 639 -23.80 -18.74 7.33
N ASP A 640 -22.94 -19.20 8.26
CA ASP A 640 -23.10 -20.53 8.84
C ASP A 640 -24.45 -20.70 9.56
N ILE A 641 -24.87 -19.71 10.32
CA ILE A 641 -26.17 -19.70 11.02
C ILE A 641 -27.31 -19.70 10.00
N VAL A 642 -27.30 -18.77 9.06
CA VAL A 642 -28.41 -18.55 8.11
C VAL A 642 -28.64 -19.75 7.20
N TYR A 643 -27.59 -20.41 6.75
CA TYR A 643 -27.69 -21.54 5.83
C TYR A 643 -27.74 -22.91 6.53
N ASN A 644 -27.07 -23.07 7.68
CA ASN A 644 -26.85 -24.39 8.27
C ASN A 644 -27.52 -24.60 9.61
N LYS A 645 -28.00 -23.55 10.32
CA LYS A 645 -28.50 -23.67 11.70
C LYS A 645 -29.92 -23.16 11.89
N MET A 646 -30.38 -22.21 11.08
CA MET A 646 -31.74 -21.68 11.18
C MET A 646 -32.75 -22.53 10.39
N PRO A 647 -34.00 -22.68 10.88
CA PRO A 647 -35.06 -23.22 10.07
C PRO A 647 -35.32 -22.42 8.81
N ALA A 648 -35.97 -23.02 7.82
CA ALA A 648 -36.34 -22.35 6.58
C ALA A 648 -37.21 -21.09 6.85
N VAL A 649 -37.05 -20.08 6.00
CA VAL A 649 -37.92 -18.92 5.97
C VAL A 649 -39.25 -19.32 5.39
N THR A 650 -40.36 -18.96 6.04
CA THR A 650 -41.71 -19.31 5.59
C THR A 650 -42.68 -18.16 5.80
N LEU A 651 -43.69 -18.03 4.94
CA LEU A 651 -44.79 -17.13 5.17
C LEU A 651 -45.65 -17.64 6.31
N ILE A 652 -46.13 -16.75 7.16
CA ILE A 652 -47.09 -17.10 8.23
C ILE A 652 -48.46 -17.02 7.60
N ASP A 653 -49.11 -18.19 7.37
CA ASP A 653 -50.50 -18.25 6.88
C ASP A 653 -51.46 -17.66 7.90
N ASN A 654 -52.12 -16.56 7.54
CA ASN A 654 -53.16 -15.91 8.38
C ASN A 654 -54.48 -16.72 8.48
N TYR A 655 -54.49 -17.99 8.09
CA TYR A 655 -55.72 -18.79 8.00
C TYR A 655 -56.10 -19.58 9.28
N THR A 656 -55.44 -19.36 10.44
CA THR A 656 -55.80 -20.05 11.69
C THR A 656 -56.14 -19.11 12.87
N ASN A 657 -56.75 -17.96 12.63
CA ASN A 657 -57.26 -17.11 13.70
C ASN A 657 -58.81 -17.02 13.67
N ASN A 658 -59.50 -18.15 13.85
CA ASN A 658 -60.84 -18.19 14.47
C ASN A 658 -61.02 -19.55 15.12
N ASN A 659 -60.55 -19.70 16.34
CA ASN A 659 -60.90 -20.58 17.45
C ASN A 659 -59.63 -21.01 18.21
N ASN A 660 -59.19 -20.19 19.15
CA ASN A 660 -58.83 -20.61 20.50
C ASN A 660 -58.17 -19.43 21.24
N LYS A 661 -58.97 -18.78 22.08
CA LYS A 661 -58.44 -18.12 23.27
C LYS A 661 -57.90 -19.22 24.18
N ASN A 662 -56.65 -19.08 24.61
CA ASN A 662 -55.88 -19.94 25.51
C ASN A 662 -55.11 -21.08 24.84
N THR A 663 -53.97 -20.75 24.31
CA THR A 663 -52.79 -21.63 24.39
C THR A 663 -51.53 -20.78 24.38
N ASP A 664 -50.75 -20.96 25.44
CA ASP A 664 -49.40 -20.48 25.59
C ASP A 664 -48.59 -20.72 24.30
N TYR A 665 -48.01 -19.67 23.73
CA TYR A 665 -47.01 -19.79 22.67
C TYR A 665 -45.73 -20.39 23.25
N ARG A 666 -45.69 -21.72 23.43
CA ARG A 666 -44.49 -22.52 23.58
C ARG A 666 -44.12 -23.09 22.21
N ASN A 667 -43.16 -22.46 21.61
CA ASN A 667 -42.24 -22.99 20.62
C ASN A 667 -42.56 -24.37 20.02
N GLU A 668 -42.99 -24.40 18.79
CA GLU A 668 -42.66 -25.47 17.88
C GLU A 668 -41.59 -24.96 16.91
N ALA A 669 -40.35 -24.83 17.39
CA ALA A 669 -39.15 -24.84 16.57
C ALA A 669 -38.71 -26.30 16.46
N THR A 670 -39.19 -26.99 15.47
CA THR A 670 -38.69 -28.30 15.02
C THR A 670 -37.90 -28.07 13.74
N PHE A 671 -36.63 -28.30 13.64
CA PHE A 671 -35.67 -29.34 13.63
C PHE A 671 -35.07 -29.70 12.30
N PHE A 672 -33.89 -29.68 12.13
CA PHE A 672 -33.03 -30.85 11.85
C PHE A 672 -31.61 -30.56 12.26
#